data_40d323f039605b966bfd2cd4b75db418
#
_entry.id   40d323f039605b966bfd2cd4b75db418
#
_cell.length_a   1.000
_cell.length_b   1.000
_cell.length_c   1.000
_cell.angle_alpha   90.00
_cell.angle_beta   90.00
_cell.angle_gamma   90.00
#
_symmetry.space_group_name_H-M   'P 1'
#
loop_
_entity.id
_entity.type
_entity.pdbx_description
1 polymer ?
#
loop_
_entity_poly.entity_id
_entity_poly.type
_entity_poly.pdbx_seq_one_letter_code
_entity_poly.pdbx_strand_id
1 'polypeptide(L)'
;MTHPVQSLRVLVACLLAALWAAPAAAQPIDLTPERFSFEPDVPYDTTVASPQDALGYPIGTQFTFHAHALDYLRTLAAASDRVTMDTYGETYEGRTLPYLVITHPQNHARLSQLKRNSRRLSAPATLSETERQQLLAEQPVFVSLSYNIHGNEPASTEAALQTAYRLAAARTDSTRTLLRDAVVILYPTVNPDGRDRYVYWARSMQRAAPAAEPTDIVHDEPWPQGRTNHYWFDLNRDWVWTVHPEMEGLTEVYQTFMPQVHADYHEQGYNDHYFTMPGTTPRNPLLPDRYVAWADSFGRAHTDAFDTGQVAYFTREAFDFFYPSYGSSYPSIMGGIGMLTEQAGIGAGRAVENDDGYTLTFRQRVHDHYTTSLATVQEAVQNRRELLRYDLRAHSQAANTVETAAYVFPDDQGTGYLYDLLGILRHHGIQVQRATEPVRLEDALDYRTGTRADRTLDAGAYVVPTDQPRHLFVNTLLQREVAFQDSVMYDMSTWSAPLAYNLEAYSTREAPDAATDPVDAAPAPPAGVENADARYAFVVDWGQRHAPRALAKLWAAGYRVRAAHKPFGTEAHTFDAGSLVVLLGRNPHHDRPAADMRRIAQAATVEIVGLDTGRMTTGPDLGSENHAPVRPPEVGLLVDQPFSTYTSGQIWYLFDQETQYPITRIRASNLSESATSEGRYARYGKASLQDLDVLVLPGGYGLAAVFDSTQTAALRDWVRDGGTLVGTEQSARFLTAGASGLTDVEALEDTTGSPIGPYTPYAARDDSAGLDYIPGAALRGTLDATHPLAYGLGDRVYSLTYGTTALEPSADLQTAGHYVPDAEALRASGYASQQNLQQLAGHTFAGTVEMGAGSVVFLVDNPHYRMFWRGPSRMMQNAVMLVPGLLE
;
A
#
# COMPACT_ATOMS: atom_id res chain seq x y z
N MET A 1 79.36 -27.60 8.75
CA MET A 1 78.61 -28.88 8.77
C MET A 1 77.66 -28.87 9.87
N THR A 2 76.44 -28.50 9.64
CA THR A 2 75.29 -28.48 10.61
C THR A 2 74.05 -28.92 9.94
N HIS A 3 73.67 -30.08 10.22
CA HIS A 3 72.43 -30.81 10.34
C HIS A 3 71.32 -30.68 9.28
N PRO A 4 71.17 -31.65 8.37
CA PRO A 4 69.98 -31.83 7.52
C PRO A 4 68.80 -32.54 8.25
N VAL A 5 68.99 -33.01 9.47
CA VAL A 5 67.96 -33.83 10.20
C VAL A 5 66.88 -33.03 10.90
N GLN A 6 67.08 -31.73 11.23
CA GLN A 6 66.07 -30.88 11.81
C GLN A 6 65.07 -30.39 10.79
N SER A 7 65.49 -30.10 9.55
CA SER A 7 64.57 -29.63 8.46
C SER A 7 63.59 -30.71 8.02
N LEU A 8 64.00 -32.00 8.08
CA LEU A 8 63.13 -33.11 7.71
C LEU A 8 62.03 -33.38 8.76
N ARG A 9 62.36 -33.16 10.05
CA ARG A 9 61.34 -33.31 11.14
C ARG A 9 60.32 -32.23 11.14
N VAL A 10 60.67 -31.01 10.81
CA VAL A 10 59.65 -29.87 10.65
C VAL A 10 58.80 -30.10 9.43
N LEU A 11 59.33 -30.55 8.31
CA LEU A 11 58.57 -30.87 7.09
C LEU A 11 57.60 -32.04 7.31
N VAL A 12 58.01 -33.09 8.01
CA VAL A 12 57.12 -34.22 8.33
C VAL A 12 56.06 -33.84 9.37
N ALA A 13 56.36 -32.97 10.34
CA ALA A 13 55.39 -32.48 11.30
C ALA A 13 54.39 -31.53 10.62
N CYS A 14 54.80 -30.68 9.67
CA CYS A 14 53.90 -29.86 8.89
C CYS A 14 53.02 -30.68 7.91
N LEU A 15 53.57 -31.74 7.31
CA LEU A 15 52.80 -32.67 6.47
C LEU A 15 51.84 -33.54 7.27
N LEU A 16 52.20 -33.96 8.50
CA LEU A 16 51.27 -34.65 9.40
C LEU A 16 50.22 -33.73 9.99
N ALA A 17 50.51 -32.47 10.24
CA ALA A 17 49.52 -31.47 10.63
C ALA A 17 48.59 -31.10 9.48
N ALA A 18 49.08 -31.09 8.25
CA ALA A 18 48.25 -30.88 7.02
C ALA A 18 47.39 -32.11 6.67
N LEU A 19 47.79 -33.32 7.11
CA LEU A 19 46.98 -34.52 6.94
C LEU A 19 45.89 -34.68 8.03
N TRP A 20 45.95 -33.89 9.11
CA TRP A 20 44.91 -33.84 10.15
C TRP A 20 43.97 -32.66 10.00
N ALA A 21 44.23 -31.77 9.08
CA ALA A 21 43.26 -30.81 8.59
C ALA A 21 42.53 -31.44 7.38
N ALA A 22 41.87 -32.61 7.60
CA ALA A 22 40.77 -32.98 6.74
C ALA A 22 39.75 -31.86 6.87
N PRO A 23 39.24 -31.27 5.78
CA PRO A 23 38.12 -30.35 5.90
C PRO A 23 37.07 -31.13 6.68
N ALA A 24 36.62 -30.59 7.81
CA ALA A 24 35.46 -31.12 8.50
C ALA A 24 34.38 -31.21 7.43
N ALA A 25 34.04 -32.45 7.03
CA ALA A 25 32.93 -32.65 6.12
C ALA A 25 31.75 -31.92 6.77
N ALA A 26 31.25 -30.89 6.10
CA ALA A 26 30.13 -30.11 6.59
C ALA A 26 29.06 -31.12 7.02
N GLN A 27 28.71 -31.11 8.28
CA GLN A 27 27.63 -31.99 8.77
C GLN A 27 26.36 -31.60 8.06
N PRO A 28 25.54 -32.56 7.64
CA PRO A 28 24.25 -32.24 7.06
C PRO A 28 23.45 -31.37 8.04
N ILE A 29 22.87 -30.25 7.56
CA ILE A 29 22.01 -29.38 8.36
C ILE A 29 20.76 -30.17 8.75
N ASP A 30 20.51 -30.31 10.04
CA ASP A 30 19.31 -30.94 10.57
C ASP A 30 18.17 -29.91 10.53
N LEU A 31 17.24 -30.07 9.56
CA LEU A 31 16.05 -29.22 9.43
C LEU A 31 14.96 -29.55 10.44
N THR A 32 15.08 -30.66 11.19
CA THR A 32 14.09 -31.09 12.19
C THR A 32 14.71 -31.32 13.55
N PRO A 33 15.56 -30.39 14.05
CA PRO A 33 16.25 -30.61 15.31
C PRO A 33 15.23 -30.73 16.47
N GLU A 34 15.57 -31.60 17.44
CA GLU A 34 14.67 -31.91 18.57
C GLU A 34 14.25 -30.65 19.35
N ARG A 35 15.15 -29.68 19.47
CA ARG A 35 14.91 -28.37 20.13
C ARG A 35 13.69 -27.61 19.58
N PHE A 36 13.35 -27.80 18.30
CA PHE A 36 12.23 -27.12 17.64
C PHE A 36 11.07 -28.09 17.32
N SER A 37 10.76 -28.95 18.25
CA SER A 37 9.64 -29.87 18.18
C SER A 37 8.32 -29.19 18.59
N PHE A 38 7.23 -29.53 17.90
CA PHE A 38 5.90 -28.97 18.14
C PHE A 38 5.15 -29.82 19.20
N GLU A 39 5.42 -29.59 20.48
CA GLU A 39 4.74 -30.21 21.63
C GLU A 39 4.50 -31.74 21.45
N PRO A 40 5.56 -32.56 21.37
CA PRO A 40 5.45 -34.01 21.08
C PRO A 40 4.68 -34.76 22.17
N ASP A 41 4.65 -34.27 23.41
CA ASP A 41 3.97 -34.90 24.55
C ASP A 41 2.47 -34.58 24.64
N VAL A 42 1.94 -33.73 23.75
CA VAL A 42 0.51 -33.40 23.71
C VAL A 42 -0.26 -34.54 23.06
N PRO A 43 -1.29 -35.11 23.71
CA PRO A 43 -2.14 -36.14 23.08
C PRO A 43 -3.03 -35.51 22.02
N TYR A 44 -2.88 -35.95 20.78
CA TYR A 44 -3.70 -35.54 19.64
C TYR A 44 -4.78 -36.55 19.27
N ASP A 45 -5.82 -36.07 18.63
CA ASP A 45 -6.84 -36.87 17.99
C ASP A 45 -6.28 -37.51 16.72
N THR A 46 -6.10 -38.82 16.73
CA THR A 46 -5.52 -39.57 15.61
C THR A 46 -6.44 -39.65 14.38
N THR A 47 -7.68 -39.24 14.47
CA THR A 47 -8.60 -39.13 13.33
C THR A 47 -8.40 -37.85 12.55
N VAL A 48 -7.68 -36.85 13.09
CA VAL A 48 -7.32 -35.60 12.45
C VAL A 48 -5.89 -35.72 11.97
N ALA A 49 -5.69 -35.72 10.66
CA ALA A 49 -4.36 -35.85 10.06
C ALA A 49 -3.47 -34.65 10.46
N SER A 50 -2.23 -34.95 10.86
CA SER A 50 -1.24 -33.89 11.07
C SER A 50 -0.83 -33.21 9.74
N PRO A 51 -0.25 -32.00 9.76
CA PRO A 51 0.29 -31.39 8.55
C PRO A 51 1.30 -32.33 7.85
N GLN A 52 2.16 -33.02 8.62
CA GLN A 52 3.14 -33.94 8.07
C GLN A 52 2.49 -35.13 7.36
N ASP A 53 1.41 -35.72 7.95
CA ASP A 53 0.72 -36.85 7.34
C ASP A 53 0.02 -36.45 6.04
N ALA A 54 -0.56 -35.26 5.99
CA ALA A 54 -1.29 -34.75 4.81
C ALA A 54 -0.35 -34.24 3.71
N LEU A 55 0.73 -33.53 4.05
CA LEU A 55 1.65 -32.92 3.11
C LEU A 55 2.76 -33.89 2.63
N GLY A 56 3.02 -34.97 3.40
CA GLY A 56 4.06 -35.96 3.09
C GLY A 56 5.48 -35.53 3.46
N TYR A 57 5.65 -34.44 4.20
CA TYR A 57 6.94 -33.99 4.72
C TYR A 57 6.75 -33.25 6.06
N PRO A 58 7.78 -33.23 6.93
CA PRO A 58 7.72 -32.50 8.19
C PRO A 58 7.60 -30.98 7.96
N ILE A 59 6.73 -30.33 8.70
CA ILE A 59 6.62 -28.87 8.70
C ILE A 59 7.98 -28.24 9.00
N GLY A 60 8.34 -27.17 8.26
CA GLY A 60 9.62 -26.48 8.36
C GLY A 60 10.77 -27.13 7.57
N THR A 61 10.48 -28.13 6.72
CA THR A 61 11.51 -28.74 5.84
C THR A 61 11.33 -28.38 4.36
N GLN A 62 10.14 -28.02 3.97
CA GLN A 62 9.77 -27.60 2.61
C GLN A 62 8.83 -26.41 2.67
N PHE A 63 8.89 -25.54 1.66
CA PHE A 63 7.89 -24.49 1.48
C PHE A 63 6.61 -25.08 0.87
N THR A 64 5.48 -24.89 1.55
CA THR A 64 4.18 -25.42 1.11
C THR A 64 3.55 -24.49 0.10
N PHE A 65 3.18 -24.99 -1.08
CA PHE A 65 2.38 -24.24 -2.06
C PHE A 65 1.01 -23.89 -1.49
N HIS A 66 0.47 -22.75 -1.90
CA HIS A 66 -0.86 -22.32 -1.44
C HIS A 66 -1.94 -23.38 -1.66
N ALA A 67 -1.98 -24.03 -2.82
CA ALA A 67 -2.95 -25.08 -3.12
C ALA A 67 -2.88 -26.24 -2.14
N HIS A 68 -1.67 -26.68 -1.76
CA HIS A 68 -1.49 -27.79 -0.80
C HIS A 68 -1.88 -27.36 0.63
N ALA A 69 -1.57 -26.13 1.01
CA ALA A 69 -2.01 -25.57 2.28
C ALA A 69 -3.55 -25.53 2.36
N LEU A 70 -4.20 -25.05 1.30
CA LEU A 70 -5.65 -24.99 1.18
C LEU A 70 -6.31 -26.38 1.28
N ASP A 71 -5.78 -27.38 0.58
CA ASP A 71 -6.29 -28.76 0.62
C ASP A 71 -6.13 -29.40 2.00
N TYR A 72 -5.00 -29.16 2.66
CA TYR A 72 -4.81 -29.57 4.05
C TYR A 72 -5.85 -28.94 4.98
N LEU A 73 -6.05 -27.63 4.89
CA LEU A 73 -6.99 -26.90 5.75
C LEU A 73 -8.45 -27.33 5.53
N ARG A 74 -8.84 -27.65 4.31
CA ARG A 74 -10.14 -28.27 4.00
C ARG A 74 -10.29 -29.63 4.69
N THR A 75 -9.25 -30.45 4.62
CA THR A 75 -9.20 -31.77 5.28
C THR A 75 -9.29 -31.61 6.79
N LEU A 76 -8.56 -30.67 7.38
CA LEU A 76 -8.60 -30.36 8.81
C LEU A 76 -10.00 -29.92 9.26
N ALA A 77 -10.63 -29.01 8.52
CA ALA A 77 -11.97 -28.53 8.82
C ALA A 77 -13.04 -29.64 8.71
N ALA A 78 -12.88 -30.55 7.77
CA ALA A 78 -13.78 -31.70 7.62
C ALA A 78 -13.62 -32.76 8.72
N ALA A 79 -12.43 -32.87 9.33
CA ALA A 79 -12.11 -33.88 10.34
C ALA A 79 -12.35 -33.42 11.80
N SER A 80 -12.46 -32.12 12.07
CA SER A 80 -12.56 -31.56 13.43
C SER A 80 -13.81 -30.69 13.60
N ASP A 81 -14.63 -31.00 14.61
CA ASP A 81 -15.81 -30.20 14.99
C ASP A 81 -15.47 -28.85 15.65
N ARG A 82 -14.18 -28.59 15.87
CA ARG A 82 -13.65 -27.32 16.39
C ARG A 82 -13.34 -26.31 15.29
N VAL A 83 -13.35 -26.70 14.01
CA VAL A 83 -12.88 -25.88 12.89
C VAL A 83 -13.98 -25.74 11.86
N THR A 84 -14.23 -24.51 11.44
CA THR A 84 -14.93 -24.23 10.18
C THR A 84 -14.02 -23.42 9.29
N MET A 85 -14.10 -23.64 7.99
CA MET A 85 -13.37 -22.89 6.97
C MET A 85 -14.34 -22.19 6.04
N ASP A 86 -14.05 -20.96 5.73
CA ASP A 86 -14.80 -20.13 4.78
C ASP A 86 -13.80 -19.31 3.94
N THR A 87 -14.29 -18.52 2.99
CA THR A 87 -13.47 -17.72 2.09
C THR A 87 -13.93 -16.28 2.11
N TYR A 88 -13.00 -15.34 1.82
CA TYR A 88 -13.30 -13.92 1.76
C TYR A 88 -13.01 -13.31 0.38
N GLY A 89 -12.81 -14.13 -0.64
CA GLY A 89 -12.63 -13.70 -2.01
C GLY A 89 -11.62 -14.55 -2.78
N GLU A 90 -11.20 -14.00 -3.89
CA GLU A 90 -10.13 -14.52 -4.74
C GLU A 90 -9.17 -13.40 -5.10
N THR A 91 -7.88 -13.72 -5.29
CA THR A 91 -6.87 -12.77 -5.77
C THR A 91 -7.04 -12.46 -7.25
N TYR A 92 -6.27 -11.51 -7.77
CA TYR A 92 -6.21 -11.23 -9.21
C TYR A 92 -5.79 -12.44 -10.04
N GLU A 93 -5.01 -13.38 -9.49
CA GLU A 93 -4.60 -14.63 -10.16
C GLU A 93 -5.57 -15.78 -9.92
N GLY A 94 -6.74 -15.51 -9.31
CA GLY A 94 -7.81 -16.50 -9.07
C GLY A 94 -7.50 -17.47 -7.94
N ARG A 95 -6.62 -17.12 -6.99
CA ARG A 95 -6.37 -17.93 -5.81
C ARG A 95 -7.39 -17.64 -4.72
N THR A 96 -7.97 -18.69 -4.16
CA THR A 96 -8.92 -18.60 -3.05
C THR A 96 -8.26 -17.99 -1.82
N LEU A 97 -8.93 -17.07 -1.16
CA LEU A 97 -8.54 -16.41 0.09
C LEU A 97 -9.30 -17.04 1.27
N PRO A 98 -8.68 -17.99 2.01
CA PRO A 98 -9.36 -18.72 3.08
C PRO A 98 -9.18 -18.06 4.44
N TYR A 99 -10.14 -18.29 5.32
CA TYR A 99 -9.96 -18.12 6.76
C TYR A 99 -10.61 -19.28 7.52
N LEU A 100 -10.08 -19.55 8.71
CA LEU A 100 -10.62 -20.55 9.62
C LEU A 100 -11.22 -19.88 10.84
N VAL A 101 -12.27 -20.47 11.37
CA VAL A 101 -12.78 -20.17 12.71
C VAL A 101 -12.57 -21.41 13.58
N ILE A 102 -11.72 -21.25 14.60
CA ILE A 102 -11.33 -22.36 15.49
C ILE A 102 -11.84 -22.01 16.90
N THR A 103 -12.74 -22.85 17.42
CA THR A 103 -13.32 -22.63 18.74
C THR A 103 -13.97 -23.92 19.26
N HIS A 104 -14.51 -23.88 20.47
CA HIS A 104 -15.26 -25.00 21.03
C HIS A 104 -16.56 -25.27 20.24
N PRO A 105 -17.00 -26.54 20.02
CA PRO A 105 -18.20 -26.84 19.24
C PRO A 105 -19.47 -26.12 19.75
N GLN A 106 -19.60 -25.90 21.07
CA GLN A 106 -20.71 -25.09 21.62
C GLN A 106 -20.67 -23.62 21.15
N ASN A 107 -19.52 -23.06 20.90
CA ASN A 107 -19.39 -21.71 20.34
C ASN A 107 -19.74 -21.69 18.86
N HIS A 108 -19.36 -22.71 18.09
CA HIS A 108 -19.81 -22.84 16.70
C HIS A 108 -21.34 -22.87 16.60
N ALA A 109 -22.03 -23.61 17.47
CA ALA A 109 -23.49 -23.68 17.47
C ALA A 109 -24.17 -22.31 17.68
N ARG A 110 -23.48 -21.33 18.28
CA ARG A 110 -24.00 -19.98 18.56
C ARG A 110 -23.15 -18.87 17.92
N LEU A 111 -22.30 -19.18 16.96
CA LEU A 111 -21.33 -18.25 16.38
C LEU A 111 -21.98 -16.97 15.85
N SER A 112 -23.14 -17.08 15.19
CA SER A 112 -23.89 -15.91 14.72
C SER A 112 -24.31 -14.97 15.86
N GLN A 113 -24.66 -15.50 17.03
CA GLN A 113 -24.97 -14.71 18.21
C GLN A 113 -23.68 -14.05 18.76
N LEU A 114 -22.58 -14.80 18.84
CA LEU A 114 -21.30 -14.29 19.33
C LEU A 114 -20.78 -13.14 18.47
N LYS A 115 -20.89 -13.25 17.13
CA LYS A 115 -20.59 -12.16 16.21
C LYS A 115 -21.45 -10.92 16.45
N ARG A 116 -22.76 -11.09 16.64
CA ARG A 116 -23.65 -9.95 16.99
C ARG A 116 -23.27 -9.32 18.32
N ASN A 117 -22.93 -10.13 19.31
CA ASN A 117 -22.51 -9.64 20.62
C ASN A 117 -21.22 -8.83 20.55
N SER A 118 -20.19 -9.29 19.77
CA SER A 118 -18.95 -8.55 19.58
C SER A 118 -19.21 -7.17 18.98
N ARG A 119 -20.02 -7.11 17.90
CA ARG A 119 -20.42 -5.82 17.30
C ARG A 119 -21.22 -4.92 18.25
N ARG A 120 -22.01 -5.49 19.17
CA ARG A 120 -22.71 -4.70 20.20
C ARG A 120 -21.76 -4.15 21.25
N LEU A 121 -20.69 -4.88 21.62
CA LEU A 121 -19.61 -4.37 22.46
C LEU A 121 -18.91 -3.17 21.82
N SER A 122 -18.71 -3.23 20.49
CA SER A 122 -18.16 -2.11 19.69
C SER A 122 -19.18 -0.98 19.40
N ALA A 123 -20.39 -1.03 19.99
CA ALA A 123 -21.42 0.02 19.92
C ALA A 123 -22.06 0.24 21.31
N PRO A 124 -21.27 0.62 22.34
CA PRO A 124 -21.67 0.56 23.74
C PRO A 124 -22.86 1.47 24.12
N ALA A 125 -23.11 2.53 23.35
CA ALA A 125 -24.24 3.43 23.59
C ALA A 125 -25.60 2.71 23.46
N THR A 126 -25.66 1.58 22.74
CA THR A 126 -26.89 0.79 22.54
C THR A 126 -27.14 -0.22 23.64
N LEU A 127 -26.24 -0.36 24.63
CA LEU A 127 -26.31 -1.39 25.68
C LEU A 127 -26.74 -0.81 27.03
N SER A 128 -27.67 -1.45 27.68
CA SER A 128 -27.95 -1.24 29.09
C SER A 128 -26.80 -1.80 29.97
N GLU A 129 -26.66 -1.32 31.20
CA GLU A 129 -25.65 -1.82 32.12
C GLU A 129 -25.77 -3.34 32.39
N THR A 130 -27.00 -3.86 32.52
CA THR A 130 -27.27 -5.29 32.69
C THR A 130 -26.75 -6.10 31.49
N GLU A 131 -27.01 -5.65 30.27
CA GLU A 131 -26.53 -6.30 29.04
C GLU A 131 -25.02 -6.26 28.97
N ARG A 132 -24.38 -5.13 29.31
CA ARG A 132 -22.89 -5.01 29.34
C ARG A 132 -22.30 -6.05 30.29
N GLN A 133 -22.82 -6.16 31.52
CA GLN A 133 -22.33 -7.14 32.50
C GLN A 133 -22.51 -8.56 32.02
N GLN A 134 -23.64 -8.87 31.39
CA GLN A 134 -23.91 -10.20 30.85
C GLN A 134 -22.92 -10.51 29.69
N LEU A 135 -22.74 -9.59 28.76
CA LEU A 135 -21.78 -9.78 27.65
C LEU A 135 -20.34 -9.99 28.16
N LEU A 136 -19.89 -9.19 29.12
CA LEU A 136 -18.55 -9.33 29.73
C LEU A 136 -18.40 -10.68 30.47
N ALA A 137 -19.47 -11.25 31.00
CA ALA A 137 -19.44 -12.54 31.68
C ALA A 137 -19.38 -13.74 30.71
N GLU A 138 -20.15 -13.69 29.60
CA GLU A 138 -20.47 -14.85 28.76
C GLU A 138 -19.77 -14.87 27.40
N GLN A 139 -19.32 -13.71 26.90
CA GLN A 139 -18.72 -13.60 25.58
C GLN A 139 -17.29 -14.17 25.60
N PRO A 140 -16.92 -15.10 24.69
CA PRO A 140 -15.52 -15.46 24.48
C PRO A 140 -14.74 -14.30 23.87
N VAL A 141 -13.43 -14.22 24.11
CA VAL A 141 -12.57 -13.26 23.41
C VAL A 141 -12.37 -13.69 21.96
N PHE A 142 -12.37 -12.74 21.04
CA PHE A 142 -12.10 -13.00 19.65
C PHE A 142 -10.64 -12.61 19.36
N VAL A 143 -9.87 -13.58 18.84
CA VAL A 143 -8.44 -13.43 18.52
C VAL A 143 -8.27 -13.69 17.05
N SER A 144 -7.69 -12.74 16.35
CA SER A 144 -7.37 -12.84 14.93
C SER A 144 -5.86 -13.03 14.74
N LEU A 145 -5.48 -14.01 13.93
CA LEU A 145 -4.10 -14.33 13.61
C LEU A 145 -3.93 -14.25 12.09
N SER A 146 -3.10 -13.35 11.62
CA SER A 146 -2.85 -13.07 10.19
C SER A 146 -1.45 -13.48 9.81
N TYR A 147 -1.32 -14.28 8.75
CA TYR A 147 -0.06 -14.83 8.32
C TYR A 147 0.20 -14.56 6.84
N ASN A 148 1.47 -14.33 6.51
CA ASN A 148 1.98 -14.28 5.15
C ASN A 148 1.30 -13.21 4.27
N ILE A 149 1.15 -12.02 4.81
CA ILE A 149 0.75 -10.83 4.02
C ILE A 149 1.88 -10.43 3.06
N HIS A 150 3.13 -10.69 3.43
CA HIS A 150 4.26 -10.67 2.51
C HIS A 150 4.59 -12.11 2.09
N GLY A 151 4.44 -12.40 0.80
CA GLY A 151 4.52 -13.79 0.32
C GLY A 151 5.89 -14.44 0.45
N ASN A 152 6.98 -13.66 0.47
CA ASN A 152 8.35 -14.14 0.67
C ASN A 152 8.79 -14.25 2.14
N GLU A 153 7.84 -14.17 3.06
CA GLU A 153 7.97 -14.47 4.48
C GLU A 153 7.32 -15.83 4.79
N PRO A 154 7.92 -16.93 4.35
CA PRO A 154 7.20 -18.19 4.17
C PRO A 154 6.93 -18.96 5.46
N ALA A 155 7.65 -18.69 6.58
CA ALA A 155 7.53 -19.46 7.81
C ALA A 155 6.18 -19.27 8.47
N SER A 156 5.55 -18.13 8.29
CA SER A 156 4.29 -17.80 8.92
C SER A 156 3.14 -18.69 8.43
N THR A 157 3.01 -19.00 7.13
CA THR A 157 1.99 -19.97 6.65
C THR A 157 2.20 -21.37 7.27
N GLU A 158 3.42 -21.86 7.33
CA GLU A 158 3.71 -23.16 7.92
C GLU A 158 3.34 -23.17 9.41
N ALA A 159 3.61 -22.07 10.13
CA ALA A 159 3.19 -21.87 11.51
C ALA A 159 1.67 -21.85 11.65
N ALA A 160 0.96 -21.23 10.70
CA ALA A 160 -0.51 -21.23 10.65
C ALA A 160 -1.07 -22.65 10.53
N LEU A 161 -0.51 -23.48 9.63
CA LEU A 161 -0.93 -24.89 9.49
C LEU A 161 -0.73 -25.68 10.78
N GLN A 162 0.40 -25.50 11.44
CA GLN A 162 0.73 -26.18 12.70
C GLN A 162 -0.15 -25.68 13.86
N THR A 163 -0.39 -24.36 13.95
CA THR A 163 -1.26 -23.75 14.95
C THR A 163 -2.70 -24.21 14.79
N ALA A 164 -3.20 -24.25 13.56
CA ALA A 164 -4.54 -24.76 13.26
C ALA A 164 -4.70 -26.24 13.70
N TYR A 165 -3.73 -27.09 13.36
CA TYR A 165 -3.69 -28.49 13.80
C TYR A 165 -3.69 -28.62 15.31
N ARG A 166 -2.81 -27.87 15.99
CA ARG A 166 -2.69 -27.90 17.46
C ARG A 166 -4.02 -27.54 18.16
N LEU A 167 -4.70 -26.52 17.69
CA LEU A 167 -6.00 -26.11 18.25
C LEU A 167 -7.13 -27.08 17.88
N ALA A 168 -7.12 -27.61 16.67
CA ALA A 168 -8.13 -28.55 16.16
C ALA A 168 -8.07 -29.94 16.81
N ALA A 169 -6.86 -30.48 16.99
CA ALA A 169 -6.65 -31.89 17.27
C ALA A 169 -6.20 -32.22 18.70
N ALA A 170 -5.65 -31.26 19.46
CA ALA A 170 -5.16 -31.55 20.81
C ALA A 170 -6.29 -31.92 21.79
N ARG A 171 -6.05 -33.00 22.56
CA ARG A 171 -7.07 -33.55 23.49
C ARG A 171 -6.86 -33.16 24.97
N THR A 172 -6.05 -32.12 25.22
CA THR A 172 -5.83 -31.66 26.60
C THR A 172 -7.04 -30.87 27.15
N ASP A 173 -7.20 -30.88 28.45
CA ASP A 173 -8.23 -30.08 29.15
C ASP A 173 -7.93 -28.57 28.98
N SER A 174 -6.67 -28.21 28.98
CA SER A 174 -6.25 -26.82 28.72
C SER A 174 -6.71 -26.31 27.36
N THR A 175 -6.55 -27.09 26.29
CA THR A 175 -7.02 -26.73 24.94
C THR A 175 -8.55 -26.62 24.90
N ARG A 176 -9.26 -27.52 25.54
CA ARG A 176 -10.74 -27.45 25.61
C ARG A 176 -11.23 -26.21 26.34
N THR A 177 -10.58 -25.85 27.44
CA THR A 177 -10.88 -24.63 28.21
C THR A 177 -10.55 -23.38 27.41
N LEU A 178 -9.36 -23.32 26.78
CA LEU A 178 -8.95 -22.23 25.92
C LEU A 178 -9.98 -21.97 24.81
N LEU A 179 -10.38 -22.99 24.06
CA LEU A 179 -11.34 -22.86 22.97
C LEU A 179 -12.78 -22.55 23.43
N ARG A 180 -13.16 -22.86 24.69
CA ARG A 180 -14.44 -22.44 25.25
C ARG A 180 -14.48 -20.91 25.43
N ASP A 181 -13.35 -20.33 25.83
CA ASP A 181 -13.23 -18.92 26.16
C ASP A 181 -12.65 -18.06 25.01
N ALA A 182 -12.24 -18.68 23.91
CA ALA A 182 -11.79 -17.99 22.70
C ALA A 182 -12.52 -18.44 21.43
N VAL A 183 -12.62 -17.50 20.48
CA VAL A 183 -12.88 -17.75 19.05
C VAL A 183 -11.65 -17.24 18.30
N VAL A 184 -10.90 -18.14 17.68
CA VAL A 184 -9.71 -17.82 16.90
C VAL A 184 -10.09 -17.71 15.43
N ILE A 185 -9.84 -16.58 14.81
CA ILE A 185 -9.96 -16.33 13.37
C ILE A 185 -8.56 -16.40 12.80
N LEU A 186 -8.29 -17.33 11.90
CA LEU A 186 -6.95 -17.57 11.39
C LEU A 186 -6.93 -17.40 9.88
N TYR A 187 -6.12 -16.45 9.39
CA TYR A 187 -5.85 -16.21 7.96
C TYR A 187 -4.49 -16.84 7.61
N PRO A 188 -4.45 -18.01 6.99
CA PRO A 188 -3.20 -18.78 6.85
C PRO A 188 -2.25 -18.21 5.81
N THR A 189 -2.77 -17.49 4.83
CA THR A 189 -2.02 -16.84 3.76
C THR A 189 -2.85 -15.68 3.21
N VAL A 190 -2.45 -14.47 3.55
CA VAL A 190 -3.15 -13.25 3.08
C VAL A 190 -2.76 -12.91 1.64
N ASN A 191 -1.50 -13.19 1.26
CA ASN A 191 -0.97 -12.93 -0.08
C ASN A 191 -0.54 -14.22 -0.80
N PRO A 192 -1.50 -15.02 -1.29
CA PRO A 192 -1.13 -16.28 -1.95
C PRO A 192 -0.45 -16.08 -3.32
N ASP A 193 -0.66 -14.95 -4.01
CA ASP A 193 0.02 -14.64 -5.28
C ASP A 193 1.51 -14.41 -5.04
N GLY A 194 1.86 -13.57 -4.07
CA GLY A 194 3.23 -13.33 -3.67
C GLY A 194 3.90 -14.58 -3.09
N ARG A 195 3.17 -15.34 -2.26
CA ARG A 195 3.66 -16.60 -1.71
C ARG A 195 4.02 -17.61 -2.79
N ASP A 196 3.13 -17.89 -3.71
CA ASP A 196 3.41 -18.87 -4.75
C ASP A 196 4.53 -18.39 -5.67
N ARG A 197 4.65 -17.09 -5.97
CA ARG A 197 5.79 -16.52 -6.71
C ARG A 197 7.12 -16.86 -6.01
N TYR A 198 7.22 -16.64 -4.71
CA TYR A 198 8.38 -17.00 -3.92
C TYR A 198 8.60 -18.51 -3.87
N VAL A 199 7.58 -19.29 -3.51
CA VAL A 199 7.70 -20.73 -3.30
C VAL A 199 8.10 -21.46 -4.58
N TYR A 200 7.54 -21.09 -5.75
CA TYR A 200 7.93 -21.69 -7.02
C TYR A 200 9.39 -21.43 -7.34
N TRP A 201 9.84 -20.20 -7.18
CA TRP A 201 11.26 -19.87 -7.36
C TRP A 201 12.15 -20.60 -6.35
N ALA A 202 11.90 -20.46 -5.06
CA ALA A 202 12.71 -21.03 -4.01
C ALA A 202 12.86 -22.57 -4.15
N ARG A 203 11.74 -23.25 -4.45
CA ARG A 203 11.79 -24.71 -4.67
C ARG A 203 12.54 -25.10 -5.92
N SER A 204 12.53 -24.29 -6.98
CA SER A 204 13.29 -24.57 -8.19
C SER A 204 14.81 -24.42 -7.99
N MET A 205 15.24 -23.64 -6.98
CA MET A 205 16.64 -23.43 -6.63
C MET A 205 17.14 -24.38 -5.53
N GLN A 206 16.26 -25.19 -4.94
CA GLN A 206 16.61 -26.07 -3.81
C GLN A 206 17.61 -27.14 -4.19
N ARG A 207 18.59 -27.33 -3.31
CA ARG A 207 19.50 -28.48 -3.30
C ARG A 207 18.90 -29.64 -2.50
N ALA A 208 19.43 -30.85 -2.69
CA ALA A 208 19.08 -32.05 -1.87
C ALA A 208 19.41 -31.79 -0.38
N ALA A 209 20.61 -31.29 -0.08
CA ALA A 209 20.96 -30.76 1.24
C ALA A 209 20.75 -29.22 1.24
N PRO A 210 20.24 -28.63 2.33
CA PRO A 210 20.11 -27.18 2.42
C PRO A 210 21.45 -26.48 2.26
N ALA A 211 21.47 -25.34 1.56
CA ALA A 211 22.59 -24.43 1.56
C ALA A 211 22.48 -23.51 2.78
N ALA A 212 23.56 -23.35 3.54
CA ALA A 212 23.61 -22.33 4.59
C ALA A 212 24.54 -21.16 4.22
N GLU A 213 25.28 -21.29 3.11
CA GLU A 213 26.18 -20.26 2.64
C GLU A 213 25.38 -19.05 2.12
N PRO A 214 25.51 -17.84 2.72
CA PRO A 214 24.70 -16.67 2.36
C PRO A 214 24.84 -16.20 0.92
N THR A 215 25.92 -16.59 0.24
CA THR A 215 26.19 -16.25 -1.16
C THR A 215 25.56 -17.22 -2.17
N ASP A 216 24.88 -18.29 -1.70
CA ASP A 216 24.16 -19.20 -2.60
C ASP A 216 22.93 -18.50 -3.22
N ILE A 217 22.69 -18.75 -4.51
CA ILE A 217 21.59 -18.15 -5.27
C ILE A 217 20.20 -18.33 -4.61
N VAL A 218 20.03 -19.33 -3.75
CA VAL A 218 18.77 -19.56 -3.02
C VAL A 218 18.44 -18.45 -2.01
N HIS A 219 19.40 -17.56 -1.73
CA HIS A 219 19.24 -16.39 -0.84
C HIS A 219 19.04 -15.07 -1.61
N ASP A 220 19.13 -15.09 -2.95
CA ASP A 220 18.98 -13.92 -3.82
C ASP A 220 17.71 -14.04 -4.66
N GLU A 221 16.60 -13.63 -4.06
CA GLU A 221 15.29 -13.68 -4.69
C GLU A 221 15.19 -12.67 -5.85
N PRO A 222 14.83 -13.13 -7.07
CA PRO A 222 14.76 -12.24 -8.23
C PRO A 222 13.60 -11.24 -8.16
N TRP A 223 13.80 -10.09 -8.77
CA TRP A 223 12.75 -9.10 -8.99
C TRP A 223 11.51 -9.75 -9.67
N PRO A 224 10.25 -9.43 -9.32
CA PRO A 224 9.80 -8.39 -8.38
C PRO A 224 9.70 -8.86 -6.92
N GLN A 225 10.21 -10.04 -6.58
CA GLN A 225 10.11 -10.71 -5.30
C GLN A 225 8.68 -11.14 -4.93
N GLY A 226 8.53 -12.00 -3.94
CA GLY A 226 7.24 -12.47 -3.45
C GLY A 226 6.60 -11.60 -2.37
N ARG A 227 7.25 -10.52 -1.95
CA ARG A 227 6.71 -9.63 -0.92
C ARG A 227 5.32 -9.11 -1.29
N THR A 228 5.18 -8.66 -2.52
CA THR A 228 4.03 -7.94 -3.04
C THR A 228 2.97 -8.86 -3.66
N ASN A 229 1.74 -8.35 -3.82
CA ASN A 229 0.65 -9.06 -4.51
C ASN A 229 0.86 -9.11 -6.04
N HIS A 230 -0.20 -9.42 -6.81
CA HIS A 230 -0.16 -9.46 -8.28
C HIS A 230 0.35 -8.15 -8.90
N TYR A 231 -0.19 -7.02 -8.48
CA TYR A 231 0.18 -5.68 -9.00
C TYR A 231 1.38 -5.06 -8.31
N TRP A 232 2.15 -5.83 -7.57
CA TRP A 232 3.35 -5.41 -6.85
C TRP A 232 3.10 -4.38 -5.75
N PHE A 233 1.93 -4.46 -5.09
CA PHE A 233 1.62 -3.68 -3.91
C PHE A 233 1.97 -4.42 -2.63
N ASP A 234 2.41 -3.66 -1.63
CA ASP A 234 2.53 -4.13 -0.27
C ASP A 234 1.14 -4.12 0.40
N LEU A 235 0.56 -5.29 0.59
CA LEU A 235 -0.76 -5.43 1.20
C LEU A 235 -0.78 -4.97 2.66
N ASN A 236 0.39 -4.97 3.34
CA ASN A 236 0.51 -4.41 4.69
C ASN A 236 0.59 -2.87 4.71
N ARG A 237 0.17 -2.22 3.65
CA ARG A 237 -0.08 -0.79 3.53
C ARG A 237 -1.51 -0.48 3.08
N ASP A 238 -2.35 -1.50 2.92
CA ASP A 238 -3.67 -1.41 2.28
C ASP A 238 -4.86 -1.70 3.22
N TRP A 239 -4.63 -1.90 4.51
CA TRP A 239 -5.69 -2.22 5.49
C TRP A 239 -6.80 -1.16 5.60
N VAL A 240 -6.45 0.11 5.48
CA VAL A 240 -7.42 1.23 5.50
C VAL A 240 -7.96 1.52 4.11
N TRP A 241 -7.11 1.47 3.10
CA TRP A 241 -7.44 1.97 1.77
C TRP A 241 -8.20 0.96 0.92
N THR A 242 -8.02 -0.34 1.21
CA THR A 242 -8.73 -1.46 0.57
C THR A 242 -8.75 -1.38 -0.95
N VAL A 243 -7.60 -1.04 -1.53
CA VAL A 243 -7.40 -0.93 -2.98
C VAL A 243 -7.49 -2.30 -3.66
N HIS A 244 -7.09 -3.34 -2.93
CA HIS A 244 -6.96 -4.70 -3.47
C HIS A 244 -7.98 -5.65 -2.85
N PRO A 245 -8.49 -6.64 -3.65
CA PRO A 245 -9.52 -7.58 -3.19
C PRO A 245 -9.10 -8.39 -1.98
N GLU A 246 -7.81 -8.66 -1.82
CA GLU A 246 -7.27 -9.35 -0.65
C GLU A 246 -7.59 -8.59 0.65
N MET A 247 -7.42 -7.27 0.64
CA MET A 247 -7.62 -6.43 1.82
C MET A 247 -9.08 -6.01 1.98
N GLU A 248 -9.81 -5.79 0.90
CA GLU A 248 -11.25 -5.52 0.92
C GLU A 248 -11.99 -6.67 1.63
N GLY A 249 -11.80 -7.91 1.16
CA GLY A 249 -12.46 -9.07 1.75
C GLY A 249 -11.98 -9.38 3.18
N LEU A 250 -10.68 -9.23 3.48
CA LEU A 250 -10.15 -9.47 4.81
C LEU A 250 -10.74 -8.50 5.84
N THR A 251 -10.83 -7.21 5.49
CA THR A 251 -11.39 -6.19 6.40
C THR A 251 -12.90 -6.33 6.59
N GLU A 252 -13.65 -6.85 5.61
CA GLU A 252 -15.04 -7.24 5.78
C GLU A 252 -15.21 -8.37 6.81
N VAL A 253 -14.37 -9.42 6.72
CA VAL A 253 -14.36 -10.49 7.73
C VAL A 253 -13.96 -9.93 9.09
N TYR A 254 -12.91 -9.10 9.16
CA TYR A 254 -12.47 -8.44 10.39
C TYR A 254 -13.66 -7.72 11.08
N GLN A 255 -14.40 -6.91 10.34
CA GLN A 255 -15.56 -6.15 10.84
C GLN A 255 -16.74 -7.06 11.23
N THR A 256 -16.86 -8.23 10.61
CA THR A 256 -17.89 -9.21 10.98
C THR A 256 -17.64 -9.79 12.37
N PHE A 257 -16.36 -9.99 12.75
CA PHE A 257 -15.96 -10.55 14.03
C PHE A 257 -15.63 -9.48 15.07
N MET A 258 -15.06 -8.35 14.68
CA MET A 258 -14.53 -7.30 15.58
C MET A 258 -13.67 -7.92 16.68
N PRO A 259 -12.50 -8.49 16.34
CA PRO A 259 -11.65 -9.16 17.30
C PRO A 259 -11.03 -8.18 18.29
N GLN A 260 -10.93 -8.58 19.56
CA GLN A 260 -10.28 -7.80 20.61
C GLN A 260 -8.76 -7.82 20.49
N VAL A 261 -8.21 -8.83 19.82
CA VAL A 261 -6.78 -9.01 19.61
C VAL A 261 -6.53 -9.41 18.17
N HIS A 262 -5.54 -8.79 17.55
CA HIS A 262 -5.03 -9.18 16.24
C HIS A 262 -3.51 -9.24 16.27
N ALA A 263 -2.93 -10.34 15.79
CA ALA A 263 -1.49 -10.50 15.63
C ALA A 263 -1.15 -10.74 14.16
N ASP A 264 -0.22 -9.95 13.63
CA ASP A 264 0.29 -10.02 12.28
C ASP A 264 1.71 -10.58 12.29
N TYR A 265 1.94 -11.68 11.53
CA TYR A 265 3.15 -12.49 11.57
C TYR A 265 4.01 -12.24 10.35
N HIS A 266 5.21 -11.68 10.56
CA HIS A 266 6.14 -11.22 9.55
C HIS A 266 7.53 -11.82 9.69
N GLU A 267 8.37 -11.62 8.68
CA GLU A 267 9.79 -11.92 8.73
C GLU A 267 10.63 -10.71 8.31
N GLN A 268 11.72 -10.45 9.03
CA GLN A 268 12.75 -9.45 8.74
C GLN A 268 14.05 -10.11 8.26
N GLY A 269 15.13 -9.34 8.10
CA GLY A 269 16.43 -9.85 7.64
C GLY A 269 16.94 -11.04 8.47
N TYR A 270 17.59 -12.02 7.84
CA TYR A 270 18.04 -13.25 8.53
C TYR A 270 19.16 -13.02 9.54
N ASN A 271 19.79 -11.85 9.56
CA ASN A 271 20.78 -11.45 10.57
C ASN A 271 20.14 -10.83 11.82
N ASP A 272 18.85 -10.54 11.79
CA ASP A 272 18.11 -10.03 12.94
C ASP A 272 17.70 -11.15 13.90
N HIS A 273 17.16 -10.76 15.06
CA HIS A 273 16.54 -11.69 16.01
C HIS A 273 15.01 -11.53 15.96
N TYR A 274 14.28 -12.32 16.72
CA TYR A 274 12.84 -12.22 16.76
C TYR A 274 12.39 -10.91 17.42
N PHE A 275 11.62 -10.09 16.69
CA PHE A 275 10.96 -8.92 17.28
C PHE A 275 9.57 -9.29 17.79
N THR A 276 9.24 -8.79 18.97
CA THR A 276 7.86 -8.82 19.49
C THR A 276 7.53 -7.53 20.27
N MET A 277 6.26 -7.39 20.63
CA MET A 277 5.73 -6.23 21.32
C MET A 277 6.47 -5.89 22.63
N PRO A 278 6.46 -4.63 23.04
CA PRO A 278 5.99 -3.46 22.30
C PRO A 278 7.01 -2.95 21.28
N GLY A 279 6.54 -2.26 20.25
CA GLY A 279 7.41 -1.53 19.32
C GLY A 279 7.86 -0.18 19.87
N THR A 280 8.58 0.60 19.06
CA THR A 280 9.08 1.93 19.39
C THR A 280 8.01 3.03 19.24
N THR A 281 8.39 4.28 19.44
CA THR A 281 7.63 5.50 19.10
C THR A 281 7.98 5.97 17.67
N PRO A 282 7.10 6.77 17.01
CA PRO A 282 5.83 7.30 17.50
C PRO A 282 4.69 6.28 17.43
N ARG A 283 3.59 6.59 18.12
CA ARG A 283 2.33 5.86 18.04
C ARG A 283 1.18 6.84 17.83
N ASN A 284 0.08 6.34 17.29
CA ASN A 284 -1.12 7.16 17.15
C ASN A 284 -1.57 7.69 18.52
N PRO A 285 -1.57 9.01 18.74
CA PRO A 285 -1.87 9.61 20.04
C PRO A 285 -3.34 9.46 20.47
N LEU A 286 -4.21 9.04 19.56
CA LEU A 286 -5.64 8.83 19.83
C LEU A 286 -5.92 7.47 20.48
N LEU A 287 -4.93 6.56 20.50
CA LEU A 287 -5.12 5.24 21.12
C LEU A 287 -5.35 5.38 22.62
N PRO A 288 -6.26 4.56 23.22
CA PRO A 288 -6.52 4.60 24.66
C PRO A 288 -5.26 4.37 25.50
N ASP A 289 -5.11 5.06 26.62
CA ASP A 289 -3.94 5.00 27.52
C ASP A 289 -3.49 3.57 27.87
N ARG A 290 -4.43 2.64 27.98
CA ARG A 290 -4.13 1.23 28.32
C ARG A 290 -3.55 0.42 27.15
N TYR A 291 -3.50 0.96 25.92
CA TYR A 291 -2.93 0.24 24.78
C TYR A 291 -1.48 -0.21 25.05
N VAL A 292 -0.65 0.70 25.56
CA VAL A 292 0.78 0.40 25.86
C VAL A 292 0.90 -0.73 26.88
N ALA A 293 0.05 -0.71 27.92
CA ALA A 293 0.04 -1.76 28.95
C ALA A 293 -0.37 -3.14 28.38
N TRP A 294 -1.27 -3.16 27.38
CA TRP A 294 -1.62 -4.38 26.67
C TRP A 294 -0.50 -4.86 25.74
N ALA A 295 0.14 -3.94 25.03
CA ALA A 295 1.31 -4.26 24.22
C ALA A 295 2.43 -4.90 25.08
N ASP A 296 2.68 -4.37 26.27
CA ASP A 296 3.61 -4.97 27.25
C ASP A 296 3.15 -6.34 27.76
N SER A 297 1.85 -6.54 27.99
CA SER A 297 1.31 -7.82 28.47
C SER A 297 1.52 -8.95 27.48
N PHE A 298 1.13 -8.72 26.21
CA PHE A 298 1.35 -9.69 25.13
C PHE A 298 2.83 -9.91 24.87
N GLY A 299 3.64 -8.82 24.87
CA GLY A 299 5.09 -8.93 24.74
C GLY A 299 5.70 -9.83 25.82
N ARG A 300 5.30 -9.67 27.10
CA ARG A 300 5.75 -10.57 28.17
C ARG A 300 5.33 -12.02 27.95
N ALA A 301 4.11 -12.26 27.49
CA ALA A 301 3.67 -13.63 27.20
C ALA A 301 4.54 -14.30 26.12
N HIS A 302 4.96 -13.54 25.11
CA HIS A 302 5.86 -14.03 24.07
C HIS A 302 7.27 -14.25 24.61
N THR A 303 7.83 -13.27 25.35
CA THR A 303 9.21 -13.37 25.86
C THR A 303 9.35 -14.46 26.92
N ASP A 304 8.37 -14.68 27.80
CA ASP A 304 8.38 -15.78 28.78
C ASP A 304 8.43 -17.15 28.08
N ALA A 305 7.73 -17.28 26.92
CA ALA A 305 7.79 -18.50 26.14
C ALA A 305 9.16 -18.67 25.47
N PHE A 306 9.76 -17.60 24.96
CA PHE A 306 11.10 -17.62 24.35
C PHE A 306 12.23 -17.82 25.36
N ASP A 307 12.11 -17.24 26.56
CA ASP A 307 13.09 -17.48 27.64
C ASP A 307 13.14 -18.99 27.98
N THR A 308 11.98 -19.65 28.01
CA THR A 308 11.91 -21.10 28.22
C THR A 308 12.57 -21.87 27.08
N GLY A 309 12.37 -21.43 25.81
CA GLY A 309 12.93 -22.04 24.61
C GLY A 309 14.36 -21.57 24.28
N GLN A 310 14.91 -20.62 25.03
CA GLN A 310 16.22 -19.97 24.74
C GLN A 310 16.28 -19.39 23.32
N VAL A 311 15.23 -18.77 22.83
CA VAL A 311 15.16 -18.06 21.55
C VAL A 311 15.60 -16.62 21.76
N ALA A 312 16.49 -16.10 20.92
CA ALA A 312 16.91 -14.70 20.97
C ALA A 312 15.81 -13.78 20.43
N TYR A 313 15.52 -12.70 21.14
CA TYR A 313 14.48 -11.73 20.78
C TYR A 313 14.86 -10.31 21.22
N PHE A 314 14.13 -9.33 20.69
CA PHE A 314 14.20 -7.94 21.14
C PHE A 314 12.80 -7.28 21.11
N THR A 315 12.68 -6.15 21.83
CA THR A 315 11.46 -5.33 21.92
C THR A 315 11.87 -3.85 21.99
N ARG A 316 10.98 -2.93 21.67
CA ARG A 316 11.12 -1.47 21.90
C ARG A 316 12.13 -0.73 21.01
N GLU A 317 12.90 -1.41 20.20
CA GLU A 317 14.00 -0.82 19.43
C GLU A 317 13.66 -0.58 17.96
N ALA A 318 12.57 -1.18 17.46
CA ALA A 318 12.12 -1.07 16.08
C ALA A 318 10.60 -1.03 15.98
N PHE A 319 10.10 -0.72 14.78
CA PHE A 319 8.70 -0.78 14.37
C PHE A 319 7.78 0.15 15.19
N ASP A 320 7.64 1.39 14.75
CA ASP A 320 6.54 2.22 15.20
C ASP A 320 5.19 1.70 14.67
N PHE A 321 4.11 2.03 15.34
CA PHE A 321 2.75 1.68 14.91
C PHE A 321 1.95 2.96 14.62
N PHE A 322 2.60 3.91 13.94
CA PHE A 322 2.04 5.23 13.69
C PHE A 322 1.14 5.24 12.45
N TYR A 323 1.62 4.71 11.31
CA TYR A 323 0.81 4.65 10.09
C TYR A 323 -0.40 3.71 10.27
N PRO A 324 -1.64 4.18 10.04
CA PRO A 324 -2.85 3.43 10.42
C PRO A 324 -3.17 2.22 9.54
N SER A 325 -2.52 2.08 8.40
CA SER A 325 -2.85 1.04 7.42
C SER A 325 -1.91 -0.16 7.45
N TYR A 326 -1.27 -0.42 8.61
CA TYR A 326 -0.61 -1.69 8.91
C TYR A 326 -1.56 -2.69 9.54
N GLY A 327 -1.28 -4.00 9.40
CA GLY A 327 -1.98 -5.06 10.13
C GLY A 327 -1.86 -4.97 11.64
N SER A 328 -0.81 -4.31 12.14
CA SER A 328 -0.64 -4.00 13.57
C SER A 328 -1.38 -2.74 14.03
N SER A 329 -1.61 -1.76 13.15
CA SER A 329 -2.20 -0.46 13.52
C SER A 329 -3.69 -0.38 13.26
N TYR A 330 -4.17 -0.92 12.14
CA TYR A 330 -5.58 -0.94 11.79
C TYR A 330 -6.47 -1.55 12.90
N PRO A 331 -6.15 -2.71 13.48
CA PRO A 331 -6.92 -3.25 14.59
C PRO A 331 -7.00 -2.31 15.79
N SER A 332 -5.94 -1.56 16.04
CA SER A 332 -5.88 -0.64 17.18
C SER A 332 -6.80 0.57 17.00
N ILE A 333 -6.86 1.15 15.80
CA ILE A 333 -7.81 2.22 15.48
C ILE A 333 -9.25 1.72 15.32
N MET A 334 -9.43 0.40 15.16
CA MET A 334 -10.75 -0.28 15.23
C MET A 334 -11.14 -0.69 16.63
N GLY A 335 -10.40 -0.30 17.67
CA GLY A 335 -10.71 -0.49 19.09
C GLY A 335 -10.16 -1.76 19.73
N GLY A 336 -9.45 -2.61 18.99
CA GLY A 336 -8.77 -3.80 19.47
C GLY A 336 -7.31 -3.56 19.90
N ILE A 337 -6.58 -4.64 20.11
CA ILE A 337 -5.12 -4.63 20.31
C ILE A 337 -4.47 -5.22 19.07
N GLY A 338 -3.85 -4.38 18.25
CA GLY A 338 -3.06 -4.80 17.12
C GLY A 338 -1.60 -5.04 17.52
N MET A 339 -1.01 -6.08 16.97
CA MET A 339 0.35 -6.51 17.28
C MET A 339 1.11 -6.91 16.02
N LEU A 340 2.43 -6.77 16.07
CA LEU A 340 3.39 -7.23 15.09
C LEU A 340 4.36 -8.20 15.74
N THR A 341 4.72 -9.26 15.02
CA THR A 341 5.89 -10.08 15.30
C THR A 341 6.71 -10.23 14.04
N GLU A 342 8.05 -10.15 14.18
CA GLU A 342 8.99 -10.26 13.07
C GLU A 342 10.02 -11.34 13.37
N GLN A 343 10.04 -12.41 12.61
CA GLN A 343 11.06 -13.44 12.71
C GLN A 343 12.20 -13.13 11.75
N ALA A 344 13.44 -13.42 12.13
CA ALA A 344 14.53 -13.45 11.16
C ALA A 344 14.24 -14.46 10.04
N GLY A 345 14.29 -14.04 8.76
CA GLY A 345 13.87 -15.00 7.76
C GLY A 345 13.88 -14.59 6.29
N ILE A 346 13.78 -13.31 5.98
CA ILE A 346 13.86 -12.85 4.58
C ILE A 346 15.22 -13.23 3.99
N GLY A 347 15.20 -13.91 2.85
CA GLY A 347 16.41 -14.42 2.21
C GLY A 347 17.03 -15.67 2.83
N ALA A 348 16.46 -16.22 3.93
CA ALA A 348 17.07 -17.34 4.64
C ALA A 348 16.93 -18.71 3.95
N GLY A 349 16.15 -18.84 2.91
CA GLY A 349 15.94 -20.15 2.28
C GLY A 349 15.41 -21.20 3.28
N ARG A 350 15.89 -22.44 3.19
CA ARG A 350 15.60 -23.46 4.20
C ARG A 350 16.57 -23.45 5.38
N ALA A 351 17.74 -22.87 5.21
CA ALA A 351 18.74 -22.63 6.24
C ALA A 351 19.72 -21.57 5.74
N VAL A 352 20.23 -20.73 6.63
CA VAL A 352 21.29 -19.74 6.35
C VAL A 352 22.17 -19.61 7.57
N GLU A 353 23.49 -19.43 7.37
CA GLU A 353 24.41 -19.02 8.42
C GLU A 353 24.35 -17.49 8.55
N ASN A 354 23.97 -17.01 9.72
CA ASN A 354 23.90 -15.58 10.01
C ASN A 354 25.26 -15.02 10.46
N ASP A 355 25.36 -13.71 10.68
CA ASP A 355 26.59 -13.03 11.08
C ASP A 355 27.14 -13.48 12.44
N ASP A 356 26.31 -14.10 13.31
CA ASP A 356 26.75 -14.74 14.56
C ASP A 356 27.40 -16.12 14.34
N GLY A 357 27.43 -16.61 13.10
CA GLY A 357 27.87 -17.99 12.78
C GLY A 357 26.85 -19.04 13.21
N TYR A 358 25.60 -18.63 13.42
CA TYR A 358 24.49 -19.53 13.78
C TYR A 358 23.72 -19.93 12.52
N THR A 359 23.42 -21.21 12.36
CA THR A 359 22.60 -21.71 11.26
C THR A 359 21.11 -21.57 11.61
N LEU A 360 20.47 -20.55 11.06
CA LEU A 360 19.05 -20.35 11.18
C LEU A 360 18.29 -21.27 10.23
N THR A 361 17.49 -22.18 10.75
CA THR A 361 16.73 -23.15 9.96
C THR A 361 15.29 -22.71 9.73
N PHE A 362 14.67 -23.15 8.64
CA PHE A 362 13.25 -22.91 8.37
C PHE A 362 12.36 -23.51 9.47
N ARG A 363 12.75 -24.65 10.04
CA ARG A 363 12.05 -25.29 11.16
C ARG A 363 11.97 -24.39 12.38
N GLN A 364 13.08 -23.75 12.75
CA GLN A 364 13.12 -22.81 13.88
C GLN A 364 12.17 -21.65 13.64
N ARG A 365 12.23 -21.01 12.47
CA ARG A 365 11.38 -19.88 12.13
C ARG A 365 9.88 -20.20 12.25
N VAL A 366 9.50 -21.35 11.78
CA VAL A 366 8.12 -21.87 11.92
C VAL A 366 7.76 -22.11 13.39
N HIS A 367 8.69 -22.69 14.17
CA HIS A 367 8.48 -22.97 15.59
C HIS A 367 8.30 -21.69 16.40
N ASP A 368 9.06 -20.64 16.10
CA ASP A 368 9.01 -19.39 16.84
C ASP A 368 7.68 -18.66 16.61
N HIS A 369 7.19 -18.60 15.36
CA HIS A 369 5.85 -18.07 15.06
C HIS A 369 4.73 -18.94 15.67
N TYR A 370 4.87 -20.26 15.66
CA TYR A 370 3.92 -21.15 16.32
C TYR A 370 3.85 -20.88 17.83
N THR A 371 4.99 -20.69 18.48
CA THR A 371 5.11 -20.42 19.91
C THR A 371 4.40 -19.12 20.29
N THR A 372 4.64 -18.03 19.57
CA THR A 372 4.00 -16.75 19.83
C THR A 372 2.52 -16.76 19.46
N SER A 373 2.10 -17.54 18.46
CA SER A 373 0.68 -17.74 18.14
C SER A 373 -0.10 -18.34 19.31
N LEU A 374 0.44 -19.40 19.90
CA LEU A 374 -0.20 -20.01 21.06
C LEU A 374 -0.16 -19.10 22.30
N ALA A 375 0.97 -18.43 22.55
CA ALA A 375 1.10 -17.47 23.65
C ALA A 375 0.08 -16.32 23.53
N THR A 376 -0.13 -15.80 22.32
CA THR A 376 -1.15 -14.77 22.04
C THR A 376 -2.55 -15.24 22.43
N VAL A 377 -2.96 -16.44 21.99
CA VAL A 377 -4.30 -16.96 22.31
C VAL A 377 -4.44 -17.24 23.81
N GLN A 378 -3.40 -17.76 24.47
CA GLN A 378 -3.40 -18.03 25.91
C GLN A 378 -3.53 -16.74 26.71
N GLU A 379 -2.74 -15.71 26.40
CA GLU A 379 -2.78 -14.41 27.07
C GLU A 379 -4.15 -13.74 26.91
N ALA A 380 -4.71 -13.82 25.69
CA ALA A 380 -6.04 -13.28 25.42
C ALA A 380 -7.13 -13.98 26.25
N VAL A 381 -7.06 -15.30 26.41
CA VAL A 381 -8.03 -16.06 27.26
C VAL A 381 -7.86 -15.74 28.73
N GLN A 382 -6.63 -15.65 29.23
CA GLN A 382 -6.35 -15.29 30.63
C GLN A 382 -6.94 -13.93 31.00
N ASN A 383 -6.88 -12.99 30.08
CA ASN A 383 -7.33 -11.60 30.24
C ASN A 383 -8.67 -11.30 29.56
N ARG A 384 -9.45 -12.32 29.19
CA ARG A 384 -10.67 -12.21 28.38
C ARG A 384 -11.58 -11.07 28.79
N ARG A 385 -11.94 -10.99 30.07
CA ARG A 385 -12.87 -9.96 30.58
C ARG A 385 -12.31 -8.54 30.50
N GLU A 386 -11.02 -8.39 30.74
CA GLU A 386 -10.38 -7.07 30.69
C GLU A 386 -10.21 -6.59 29.24
N LEU A 387 -9.94 -7.50 28.29
CA LEU A 387 -9.92 -7.21 26.85
C LEU A 387 -11.30 -6.79 26.34
N LEU A 388 -12.36 -7.50 26.74
CA LEU A 388 -13.73 -7.10 26.38
C LEU A 388 -14.12 -5.74 27.01
N ARG A 389 -13.62 -5.41 28.21
CA ARG A 389 -13.80 -4.09 28.81
C ARG A 389 -12.99 -3.01 28.09
N TYR A 390 -11.79 -3.35 27.62
CA TYR A 390 -10.97 -2.43 26.84
C TYR A 390 -11.69 -2.07 25.53
N ASP A 391 -12.14 -3.07 24.76
CA ASP A 391 -12.91 -2.89 23.52
C ASP A 391 -14.15 -2.00 23.74
N LEU A 392 -14.97 -2.32 24.74
CA LEU A 392 -16.14 -1.52 25.10
C LEU A 392 -15.78 -0.06 25.42
N ARG A 393 -14.67 0.20 26.11
CA ARG A 393 -14.21 1.54 26.44
C ARG A 393 -13.68 2.28 25.22
N ALA A 394 -12.89 1.62 24.37
CA ALA A 394 -12.33 2.19 23.16
C ALA A 394 -13.40 2.74 22.21
N HIS A 395 -14.59 2.12 22.19
CA HIS A 395 -15.72 2.54 21.38
C HIS A 395 -16.70 3.49 22.10
N SER A 396 -16.43 3.87 23.34
CA SER A 396 -17.28 4.81 24.09
C SER A 396 -16.92 6.25 23.76
N GLN A 397 -17.90 7.16 23.73
CA GLN A 397 -17.63 8.59 23.55
C GLN A 397 -16.71 9.20 24.62
N ALA A 398 -16.68 8.60 25.81
CA ALA A 398 -15.75 9.02 26.86
C ALA A 398 -14.26 8.81 26.49
N ALA A 399 -13.97 7.98 25.47
CA ALA A 399 -12.63 7.79 24.94
C ALA A 399 -12.30 8.74 23.76
N ASN A 400 -13.27 9.48 23.24
CA ASN A 400 -13.02 10.47 22.19
C ASN A 400 -12.36 11.72 22.83
N THR A 401 -11.07 11.88 22.58
CA THR A 401 -10.25 12.97 23.11
C THR A 401 -10.11 14.14 22.14
N VAL A 402 -10.69 14.04 20.93
CA VAL A 402 -10.60 15.06 19.89
C VAL A 402 -11.73 16.06 20.04
N GLU A 403 -11.40 17.36 19.99
CA GLU A 403 -12.39 18.44 20.07
C GLU A 403 -13.30 18.53 18.82
N THR A 404 -12.94 17.89 17.72
CA THR A 404 -13.73 17.90 16.48
C THR A 404 -15.04 17.15 16.67
N ALA A 405 -16.16 17.82 16.43
CA ALA A 405 -17.51 17.23 16.45
C ALA A 405 -17.93 16.62 15.11
N ALA A 406 -17.48 17.22 14.00
CA ALA A 406 -17.77 16.69 12.67
C ALA A 406 -16.72 17.12 11.64
N TYR A 407 -16.59 16.28 10.61
CA TYR A 407 -15.90 16.60 9.35
C TYR A 407 -16.96 16.82 8.27
N VAL A 408 -16.80 17.89 7.49
CA VAL A 408 -17.80 18.30 6.52
C VAL A 408 -17.18 18.54 5.15
N PHE A 409 -17.82 17.97 4.13
CA PHE A 409 -17.35 18.02 2.76
C PHE A 409 -18.46 18.62 1.88
N PRO A 410 -18.22 19.71 1.15
CA PRO A 410 -19.15 20.11 0.08
C PRO A 410 -19.31 18.96 -0.92
N ASP A 411 -20.48 18.85 -1.56
CA ASP A 411 -20.63 17.93 -2.69
C ASP A 411 -19.66 18.37 -3.81
N ASP A 412 -18.82 17.46 -4.28
CA ASP A 412 -17.83 17.73 -5.32
C ASP A 412 -18.45 17.85 -6.74
N GLN A 413 -19.78 17.95 -6.78
CA GLN A 413 -20.58 18.10 -8.01
C GLN A 413 -20.29 17.04 -9.08
N GLY A 414 -19.92 15.83 -8.66
CA GLY A 414 -19.77 14.68 -9.54
C GLY A 414 -18.37 14.48 -10.10
N THR A 415 -17.34 15.19 -9.59
CA THR A 415 -15.95 14.88 -9.93
C THR A 415 -15.60 13.44 -9.53
N GLY A 416 -16.16 12.93 -8.42
CA GLY A 416 -16.08 11.55 -7.98
C GLY A 416 -14.97 11.27 -6.97
N TYR A 417 -14.05 12.20 -6.71
CA TYR A 417 -12.96 12.01 -5.73
C TYR A 417 -13.49 11.92 -4.29
N LEU A 418 -14.48 12.75 -3.94
CA LEU A 418 -15.16 12.66 -2.64
C LEU A 418 -15.87 11.31 -2.48
N TYR A 419 -16.50 10.82 -3.53
CA TYR A 419 -17.25 9.56 -3.47
C TYR A 419 -16.35 8.34 -3.26
N ASP A 420 -15.11 8.34 -3.79
CA ASP A 420 -14.10 7.34 -3.48
C ASP A 420 -13.80 7.33 -1.97
N LEU A 421 -13.60 8.50 -1.34
CA LEU A 421 -13.37 8.59 0.11
C LEU A 421 -14.60 8.14 0.90
N LEU A 422 -15.81 8.56 0.51
CA LEU A 422 -17.05 8.12 1.15
C LEU A 422 -17.24 6.60 1.04
N GLY A 423 -16.79 5.99 -0.07
CA GLY A 423 -16.74 4.54 -0.26
C GLY A 423 -15.89 3.87 0.80
N ILE A 424 -14.67 4.33 1.03
CA ILE A 424 -13.77 3.82 2.07
C ILE A 424 -14.39 3.96 3.46
N LEU A 425 -14.93 5.14 3.79
CA LEU A 425 -15.58 5.36 5.07
C LEU A 425 -16.74 4.40 5.29
N ARG A 426 -17.58 4.20 4.26
CA ARG A 426 -18.72 3.27 4.32
C ARG A 426 -18.28 1.82 4.42
N HIS A 427 -17.23 1.42 3.68
CA HIS A 427 -16.63 0.09 3.78
C HIS A 427 -16.22 -0.22 5.23
N HIS A 428 -15.62 0.73 5.93
CA HIS A 428 -15.24 0.58 7.34
C HIS A 428 -16.38 0.85 8.31
N GLY A 429 -17.64 0.96 7.84
CA GLY A 429 -18.83 1.11 8.68
C GLY A 429 -18.93 2.45 9.38
N ILE A 430 -18.31 3.49 8.85
CA ILE A 430 -18.44 4.86 9.34
C ILE A 430 -19.80 5.43 8.94
N GLN A 431 -20.44 6.11 9.88
CA GLN A 431 -21.68 6.81 9.62
C GLN A 431 -21.40 8.12 8.89
N VAL A 432 -22.04 8.28 7.77
CA VAL A 432 -22.01 9.49 6.93
C VAL A 432 -23.43 9.99 6.78
N GLN A 433 -23.61 11.30 6.81
CA GLN A 433 -24.91 11.95 6.63
C GLN A 433 -24.81 12.93 5.45
N ARG A 434 -25.91 13.21 4.78
CA ARG A 434 -26.02 14.21 3.72
C ARG A 434 -27.00 15.31 4.15
N ALA A 435 -26.57 16.54 4.10
CA ALA A 435 -27.40 17.69 4.45
C ALA A 435 -28.52 17.91 3.41
N THR A 436 -29.73 18.10 3.90
CA THR A 436 -30.91 18.39 3.04
C THR A 436 -31.19 19.86 2.91
N GLU A 437 -30.50 20.72 3.66
CA GLU A 437 -30.56 22.16 3.66
C GLU A 437 -29.13 22.77 3.78
N PRO A 438 -28.93 24.07 3.53
CA PRO A 438 -27.64 24.71 3.70
C PRO A 438 -27.08 24.50 5.13
N VAL A 439 -25.78 24.18 5.22
CA VAL A 439 -25.09 23.87 6.49
C VAL A 439 -24.29 25.08 6.93
N ARG A 440 -24.62 25.63 8.09
CA ARG A 440 -23.80 26.64 8.74
C ARG A 440 -22.74 26.00 9.64
N LEU A 441 -21.49 26.36 9.41
CA LEU A 441 -20.33 25.94 10.18
C LEU A 441 -19.76 27.13 10.94
N GLU A 442 -19.71 27.05 12.25
CA GLU A 442 -19.08 28.06 13.10
C GLU A 442 -17.64 27.68 13.42
N ASP A 443 -16.73 28.64 13.38
CA ASP A 443 -15.29 28.46 13.63
C ASP A 443 -14.70 27.20 12.90
N ALA A 444 -15.11 26.97 11.67
CA ALA A 444 -14.69 25.80 10.92
C ALA A 444 -13.22 25.92 10.48
N LEU A 445 -12.42 24.89 10.72
CA LEU A 445 -11.07 24.76 10.18
C LEU A 445 -11.16 24.38 8.69
N ASP A 446 -10.75 25.28 7.83
CA ASP A 446 -10.59 25.01 6.40
C ASP A 446 -9.29 24.27 6.14
N TYR A 447 -9.36 23.09 5.52
CA TYR A 447 -8.18 22.24 5.25
C TYR A 447 -7.25 22.82 4.20
N ARG A 448 -7.77 23.63 3.28
CA ARG A 448 -6.97 24.28 2.24
C ARG A 448 -6.08 25.38 2.80
N THR A 449 -6.65 26.22 3.64
CA THR A 449 -5.94 27.36 4.21
C THR A 449 -5.24 27.06 5.55
N GLY A 450 -5.76 26.12 6.32
CA GLY A 450 -5.36 25.84 7.70
C GLY A 450 -5.88 26.89 8.68
N THR A 451 -6.84 27.74 8.27
CA THR A 451 -7.41 28.82 9.09
C THR A 451 -8.84 28.50 9.52
N ARG A 452 -9.30 29.14 10.59
CA ARG A 452 -10.66 28.98 11.09
C ARG A 452 -11.52 30.18 10.72
N ALA A 453 -12.75 29.94 10.28
CA ALA A 453 -13.75 30.96 9.99
C ALA A 453 -15.15 30.35 9.90
N ASP A 454 -16.17 31.19 10.06
CA ASP A 454 -17.53 30.81 9.75
C ASP A 454 -17.70 30.51 8.26
N ARG A 455 -18.45 29.47 7.93
CA ARG A 455 -18.75 29.06 6.56
C ARG A 455 -20.22 28.67 6.44
N THR A 456 -20.77 28.84 5.26
CA THR A 456 -22.06 28.24 4.89
C THR A 456 -21.85 27.44 3.63
N LEU A 457 -22.23 26.18 3.68
CA LEU A 457 -22.19 25.26 2.54
C LEU A 457 -23.62 25.05 2.02
N ASP A 458 -23.72 24.77 0.74
CA ASP A 458 -25.01 24.47 0.11
C ASP A 458 -25.58 23.14 0.60
N ALA A 459 -26.87 22.93 0.42
CA ALA A 459 -27.53 21.65 0.62
C ALA A 459 -26.82 20.57 -0.23
N GLY A 460 -26.72 19.35 0.31
CA GLY A 460 -26.01 18.26 -0.34
C GLY A 460 -24.63 17.97 0.26
N ALA A 461 -24.09 18.86 1.10
CA ALA A 461 -22.83 18.62 1.80
C ALA A 461 -22.88 17.34 2.64
N TYR A 462 -21.75 16.61 2.71
CA TYR A 462 -21.62 15.39 3.50
C TYR A 462 -21.02 15.70 4.87
N VAL A 463 -21.64 15.14 5.90
CA VAL A 463 -21.26 15.33 7.31
C VAL A 463 -20.85 13.96 7.88
N VAL A 464 -19.65 13.89 8.44
CA VAL A 464 -19.12 12.73 9.16
C VAL A 464 -19.01 13.11 10.65
N PRO A 465 -20.00 12.75 11.49
CA PRO A 465 -19.96 13.06 12.91
C PRO A 465 -18.89 12.22 13.61
N THR A 466 -18.27 12.77 14.65
CA THR A 466 -17.36 12.01 15.51
C THR A 466 -18.07 11.32 16.66
N ASP A 467 -19.33 11.71 16.96
CA ASP A 467 -20.21 11.03 17.91
C ASP A 467 -20.73 9.71 17.32
N GLN A 468 -19.82 8.78 17.12
CA GLN A 468 -20.10 7.44 16.60
C GLN A 468 -19.13 6.40 17.18
N PRO A 469 -19.46 5.10 17.18
CA PRO A 469 -18.62 4.08 17.81
C PRO A 469 -17.20 4.00 17.30
N ARG A 470 -16.98 4.34 16.01
CA ARG A 470 -15.65 4.28 15.35
C ARG A 470 -14.94 5.63 15.29
N HIS A 471 -15.13 6.46 16.32
CA HIS A 471 -14.51 7.80 16.38
C HIS A 471 -12.97 7.78 16.28
N LEU A 472 -12.31 6.71 16.78
CA LEU A 472 -10.85 6.54 16.62
C LEU A 472 -10.45 6.46 15.14
N PHE A 473 -11.15 5.63 14.37
CA PHE A 473 -10.90 5.50 12.93
C PHE A 473 -11.19 6.81 12.20
N VAL A 474 -12.36 7.42 12.45
CA VAL A 474 -12.76 8.69 11.84
C VAL A 474 -11.72 9.77 12.07
N ASN A 475 -11.34 9.98 13.33
CA ASN A 475 -10.37 11.01 13.68
C ASN A 475 -8.98 10.68 13.13
N THR A 476 -8.53 9.42 13.20
CA THR A 476 -7.24 9.02 12.63
C THR A 476 -7.16 9.34 11.15
N LEU A 477 -8.22 9.07 10.38
CA LEU A 477 -8.18 9.19 8.92
C LEU A 477 -8.46 10.62 8.43
N LEU A 478 -9.35 11.34 9.12
CA LEU A 478 -9.85 12.62 8.62
C LEU A 478 -9.19 13.86 9.25
N GLN A 479 -8.45 13.74 10.34
CA GLN A 479 -7.69 14.88 10.88
C GLN A 479 -6.75 15.46 9.84
N ARG A 480 -6.66 16.79 9.81
CA ARG A 480 -5.71 17.50 8.94
C ARG A 480 -4.26 17.24 9.35
N GLU A 481 -4.00 17.24 10.64
CA GLU A 481 -2.70 16.95 11.22
C GLU A 481 -2.86 15.96 12.38
N VAL A 482 -1.96 15.01 12.49
CA VAL A 482 -1.85 14.09 13.62
C VAL A 482 -0.61 14.50 14.42
N ALA A 483 -0.76 14.69 15.73
CA ALA A 483 0.36 14.96 16.61
C ALA A 483 1.23 13.70 16.75
N PHE A 484 2.53 13.85 16.78
CA PHE A 484 3.49 12.76 17.00
C PHE A 484 4.48 13.14 18.12
N GLN A 485 4.95 12.11 18.81
CA GLN A 485 5.85 12.23 19.96
C GLN A 485 7.32 12.23 19.54
N ASP A 486 7.60 11.72 18.37
CA ASP A 486 8.92 11.50 17.82
C ASP A 486 8.91 11.88 16.33
N SER A 487 10.02 12.41 15.81
CA SER A 487 10.17 12.88 14.43
C SER A 487 10.90 11.86 13.54
N VAL A 488 11.46 10.81 14.11
CA VAL A 488 12.06 9.69 13.37
C VAL A 488 10.98 8.63 13.18
N MET A 489 10.59 8.39 11.94
CA MET A 489 9.46 7.53 11.59
C MET A 489 9.91 6.40 10.67
N TYR A 490 9.31 5.24 10.86
CA TYR A 490 9.58 4.06 10.04
C TYR A 490 8.99 4.20 8.62
N ASP A 491 7.84 4.87 8.46
CA ASP A 491 7.18 5.03 7.16
C ASP A 491 6.83 6.50 6.91
N MET A 492 5.58 6.89 6.99
CA MET A 492 5.11 8.23 6.63
C MET A 492 4.57 9.00 7.83
N SER A 493 4.68 10.33 7.74
CA SER A 493 4.28 11.22 8.84
C SER A 493 2.87 11.80 8.67
N THR A 494 2.21 11.56 7.54
CA THR A 494 0.83 12.00 7.30
C THR A 494 0.10 11.08 6.33
N TRP A 495 -1.21 10.97 6.54
CA TRP A 495 -2.15 10.18 5.70
C TRP A 495 -3.52 10.85 5.63
N SER A 496 -3.63 12.13 5.98
CA SER A 496 -4.92 12.86 6.00
C SER A 496 -5.69 12.64 4.69
N ALA A 497 -6.78 11.88 4.75
CA ALA A 497 -7.52 11.54 3.55
C ALA A 497 -8.08 12.75 2.80
N PRO A 498 -8.59 13.81 3.45
CA PRO A 498 -9.03 15.00 2.73
C PRO A 498 -7.91 15.67 1.92
N LEU A 499 -6.67 15.68 2.42
CA LEU A 499 -5.51 16.21 1.70
C LEU A 499 -5.06 15.26 0.58
N ALA A 500 -5.01 13.96 0.87
CA ALA A 500 -4.62 12.93 -0.08
C ALA A 500 -5.53 12.87 -1.33
N TYR A 501 -6.82 13.20 -1.15
CA TYR A 501 -7.81 13.27 -2.23
C TYR A 501 -7.97 14.68 -2.81
N ASN A 502 -7.20 15.67 -2.32
CA ASN A 502 -7.26 17.08 -2.70
C ASN A 502 -8.67 17.67 -2.56
N LEU A 503 -9.41 17.27 -1.51
CA LEU A 503 -10.79 17.69 -1.29
C LEU A 503 -10.88 19.04 -0.59
N GLU A 504 -11.97 19.74 -0.84
CA GLU A 504 -12.44 20.77 0.04
C GLU A 504 -13.06 20.13 1.28
N ALA A 505 -12.51 20.45 2.46
CA ALA A 505 -12.92 19.82 3.70
C ALA A 505 -12.86 20.80 4.86
N TYR A 506 -13.76 20.63 5.80
CA TYR A 506 -13.85 21.41 7.02
C TYR A 506 -13.97 20.53 8.24
N SER A 507 -13.41 20.96 9.38
CA SER A 507 -13.70 20.35 10.68
C SER A 507 -14.26 21.38 11.65
N THR A 508 -15.27 20.99 12.43
CA THR A 508 -15.97 21.86 13.38
C THR A 508 -15.86 21.30 14.80
N ARG A 509 -15.85 22.20 15.80
CA ARG A 509 -15.90 21.82 17.22
C ARG A 509 -17.32 21.58 17.72
N GLU A 510 -18.30 22.14 17.04
CA GLU A 510 -19.71 21.94 17.33
C GLU A 510 -20.36 21.16 16.17
N ALA A 511 -21.37 20.35 16.50
CA ALA A 511 -22.13 19.64 15.46
C ALA A 511 -22.84 20.67 14.58
N PRO A 512 -22.77 20.53 13.25
CA PRO A 512 -23.47 21.43 12.33
C PRO A 512 -24.98 21.41 12.58
N ASP A 513 -25.59 22.60 12.63
CA ASP A 513 -27.05 22.74 12.76
C ASP A 513 -27.67 22.71 11.35
N ALA A 514 -28.00 21.50 10.92
CA ALA A 514 -28.67 21.24 9.64
C ALA A 514 -29.43 19.93 9.67
N ALA A 515 -30.57 19.89 9.00
CA ALA A 515 -31.28 18.64 8.76
C ALA A 515 -30.43 17.74 7.82
N THR A 516 -30.29 16.46 8.20
CA THR A 516 -29.48 15.49 7.45
C THR A 516 -30.19 14.16 7.31
N ASP A 517 -29.94 13.49 6.18
CA ASP A 517 -30.32 12.11 5.94
C ASP A 517 -29.10 11.18 6.02
N PRO A 518 -29.23 9.94 6.53
CA PRO A 518 -28.14 8.97 6.53
C PRO A 518 -27.78 8.55 5.11
N VAL A 519 -26.50 8.37 4.85
CA VAL A 519 -25.96 7.83 3.60
C VAL A 519 -25.78 6.32 3.76
N ASP A 520 -26.70 5.51 3.29
CA ASP A 520 -26.67 4.04 3.48
C ASP A 520 -25.69 3.33 2.53
N ALA A 521 -25.49 3.88 1.33
CA ALA A 521 -24.52 3.38 0.35
C ALA A 521 -23.62 4.53 -0.12
N ALA A 522 -22.38 4.19 -0.51
CA ALA A 522 -21.49 5.18 -1.13
C ALA A 522 -22.15 5.78 -2.37
N PRO A 523 -22.18 7.11 -2.51
CA PRO A 523 -22.66 7.73 -3.72
C PRO A 523 -21.78 7.34 -4.91
N ALA A 524 -22.36 7.25 -6.08
CA ALA A 524 -21.65 7.00 -7.32
C ALA A 524 -21.68 8.29 -8.18
N PRO A 525 -20.59 8.58 -8.90
CA PRO A 525 -20.61 9.68 -9.87
C PRO A 525 -21.72 9.50 -10.89
N PRO A 526 -22.30 10.59 -11.40
CA PRO A 526 -23.29 10.50 -12.48
C PRO A 526 -22.71 9.78 -13.68
N ALA A 527 -23.48 8.85 -14.26
CA ALA A 527 -23.07 8.11 -15.44
C ALA A 527 -24.21 8.13 -16.45
N GLY A 528 -23.97 8.80 -17.57
CA GLY A 528 -25.01 8.92 -18.59
C GLY A 528 -24.67 9.83 -19.75
N VAL A 529 -25.63 10.06 -20.62
CA VAL A 529 -25.49 10.96 -21.75
C VAL A 529 -26.65 11.95 -21.74
N GLU A 530 -26.34 13.20 -21.49
CA GLU A 530 -27.24 14.30 -21.69
C GLU A 530 -27.35 14.60 -23.21
N ASN A 531 -28.55 14.81 -23.75
CA ASN A 531 -28.78 14.98 -25.18
C ASN A 531 -28.11 13.90 -26.06
N ALA A 532 -28.44 12.64 -25.81
CA ALA A 532 -27.82 11.52 -26.51
C ALA A 532 -28.06 11.51 -28.03
N ASP A 533 -29.10 12.23 -28.51
CA ASP A 533 -29.43 12.35 -29.93
C ASP A 533 -28.81 13.59 -30.59
N ALA A 534 -27.77 14.14 -29.95
CA ALA A 534 -27.01 15.29 -30.46
C ALA A 534 -26.51 15.05 -31.89
N ARG A 535 -26.48 16.12 -32.67
CA ARG A 535 -26.16 16.05 -34.10
C ARG A 535 -24.78 16.55 -34.49
N TYR A 536 -24.04 17.17 -33.56
CA TYR A 536 -22.77 17.80 -33.87
C TYR A 536 -21.59 17.18 -33.14
N ALA A 537 -21.63 17.07 -31.80
CA ALA A 537 -20.53 16.56 -31.01
C ALA A 537 -21.00 15.93 -29.69
N PHE A 538 -20.11 15.13 -29.08
CA PHE A 538 -20.19 14.74 -27.69
C PHE A 538 -18.96 15.26 -26.94
N VAL A 539 -19.15 15.69 -25.69
CA VAL A 539 -18.10 16.25 -24.83
C VAL A 539 -18.05 15.47 -23.52
N VAL A 540 -16.85 15.14 -23.08
CA VAL A 540 -16.56 14.62 -21.74
C VAL A 540 -15.69 15.63 -21.00
N ASP A 541 -16.18 16.17 -19.90
CA ASP A 541 -15.40 17.06 -19.07
C ASP A 541 -14.21 16.32 -18.44
N TRP A 542 -13.00 16.89 -18.57
CA TRP A 542 -11.77 16.26 -18.08
C TRP A 542 -11.63 16.31 -16.56
N GLY A 543 -12.36 17.17 -15.86
CA GLY A 543 -12.40 17.22 -14.39
C GLY A 543 -13.03 15.98 -13.76
N GLN A 544 -13.85 15.20 -14.49
CA GLN A 544 -14.44 13.98 -13.94
C GLN A 544 -13.37 12.94 -13.60
N ARG A 545 -13.49 12.29 -12.43
CA ARG A 545 -12.57 11.28 -11.90
C ARG A 545 -12.17 10.20 -12.93
N HIS A 546 -13.10 9.75 -13.73
CA HIS A 546 -12.91 8.66 -14.69
C HIS A 546 -12.84 9.14 -16.17
N ALA A 547 -12.63 10.42 -16.43
CA ALA A 547 -12.46 10.92 -17.81
C ALA A 547 -11.31 10.22 -18.59
N PRO A 548 -10.14 9.87 -17.97
CA PRO A 548 -9.12 9.09 -18.66
C PRO A 548 -9.60 7.69 -19.09
N ARG A 549 -10.44 7.04 -18.28
CA ARG A 549 -11.08 5.76 -18.66
C ARG A 549 -12.04 5.96 -19.83
N ALA A 550 -12.78 7.05 -19.85
CA ALA A 550 -13.63 7.39 -20.99
C ALA A 550 -12.83 7.59 -22.28
N LEU A 551 -11.67 8.28 -22.21
CA LEU A 551 -10.76 8.46 -23.34
C LEU A 551 -10.25 7.10 -23.86
N ALA A 552 -9.79 6.23 -22.97
CA ALA A 552 -9.33 4.88 -23.32
C ALA A 552 -10.45 4.08 -24.05
N LYS A 553 -11.70 4.18 -23.55
CA LYS A 553 -12.85 3.50 -24.19
C LYS A 553 -13.27 4.13 -25.50
N LEU A 554 -13.17 5.43 -25.65
CA LEU A 554 -13.39 6.12 -26.93
C LEU A 554 -12.37 5.67 -27.98
N TRP A 555 -11.09 5.61 -27.63
CA TRP A 555 -10.03 5.10 -28.49
C TRP A 555 -10.24 3.63 -28.86
N ALA A 556 -10.53 2.77 -27.87
CA ALA A 556 -10.82 1.36 -28.12
C ALA A 556 -12.04 1.13 -29.04
N ALA A 557 -13.00 2.06 -29.00
CA ALA A 557 -14.14 2.05 -29.91
C ALA A 557 -13.82 2.67 -31.30
N GLY A 558 -12.60 3.17 -31.55
CA GLY A 558 -12.17 3.74 -32.83
C GLY A 558 -12.58 5.19 -33.07
N TYR A 559 -13.01 5.92 -32.03
CA TYR A 559 -13.34 7.32 -32.14
C TYR A 559 -12.09 8.20 -32.25
N ARG A 560 -12.13 9.17 -33.14
CA ARG A 560 -11.18 10.29 -33.19
C ARG A 560 -11.62 11.32 -32.15
N VAL A 561 -10.73 11.58 -31.21
CA VAL A 561 -10.99 12.47 -30.08
C VAL A 561 -10.07 13.67 -30.18
N ARG A 562 -10.56 14.84 -29.77
CA ARG A 562 -9.78 16.07 -29.59
C ARG A 562 -9.85 16.46 -28.13
N ALA A 563 -8.80 17.11 -27.61
CA ALA A 563 -8.80 17.71 -26.28
C ALA A 563 -8.69 19.23 -26.39
N ALA A 564 -9.35 19.93 -25.50
CA ALA A 564 -9.39 21.39 -25.47
C ALA A 564 -8.15 21.96 -24.76
N HIS A 565 -7.47 22.94 -25.37
CA HIS A 565 -6.40 23.71 -24.72
C HIS A 565 -6.93 24.81 -23.79
N LYS A 566 -8.19 25.23 -23.98
CA LYS A 566 -8.80 26.32 -23.22
C LYS A 566 -10.20 25.95 -22.80
N PRO A 567 -10.68 26.45 -21.67
CA PRO A 567 -12.07 26.30 -21.28
C PRO A 567 -13.03 26.83 -22.37
N PHE A 568 -14.15 26.17 -22.54
CA PHE A 568 -15.21 26.56 -23.50
C PHE A 568 -16.58 26.19 -22.94
N GLY A 569 -17.63 26.71 -23.53
CA GLY A 569 -18.96 26.39 -23.02
C GLY A 569 -20.14 26.90 -23.84
N THR A 570 -21.29 26.38 -23.46
CA THR A 570 -22.61 26.83 -23.91
C THR A 570 -23.28 27.67 -22.80
N GLU A 571 -24.53 28.10 -23.00
CA GLU A 571 -25.28 28.75 -21.91
C GLU A 571 -25.56 27.82 -20.72
N ALA A 572 -25.60 26.49 -20.98
CA ALA A 572 -25.94 25.48 -19.97
C ALA A 572 -24.72 24.78 -19.34
N HIS A 573 -23.61 24.67 -20.05
CA HIS A 573 -22.46 23.90 -19.65
C HIS A 573 -21.15 24.67 -19.86
N THR A 574 -20.23 24.51 -18.91
CA THR A 574 -18.85 24.96 -19.03
C THR A 574 -17.96 23.72 -18.98
N PHE A 575 -16.93 23.64 -19.83
CA PHE A 575 -15.99 22.56 -19.92
C PHE A 575 -14.57 23.12 -19.74
N ASP A 576 -13.80 22.49 -18.88
CA ASP A 576 -12.44 22.92 -18.58
C ASP A 576 -11.44 22.52 -19.69
N ALA A 577 -10.24 23.10 -19.63
CA ALA A 577 -9.13 22.65 -20.46
C ALA A 577 -8.85 21.15 -20.23
N GLY A 578 -8.50 20.44 -21.31
CA GLY A 578 -8.39 18.98 -21.34
C GLY A 578 -9.69 18.27 -21.73
N SER A 579 -10.86 18.93 -21.69
CA SER A 579 -12.13 18.29 -22.02
C SER A 579 -12.13 17.70 -23.41
N LEU A 580 -12.67 16.47 -23.50
CA LEU A 580 -12.64 15.65 -24.71
C LEU A 580 -13.80 16.01 -25.64
N VAL A 581 -13.51 16.18 -26.91
CA VAL A 581 -14.51 16.48 -27.94
C VAL A 581 -14.50 15.41 -29.02
N VAL A 582 -15.65 14.77 -29.23
CA VAL A 582 -15.93 13.80 -30.30
C VAL A 582 -16.81 14.47 -31.34
N LEU A 583 -16.23 14.98 -32.42
CA LEU A 583 -16.97 15.57 -33.54
C LEU A 583 -17.60 14.47 -34.40
N LEU A 584 -18.91 14.42 -34.54
CA LEU A 584 -19.64 13.42 -35.32
C LEU A 584 -19.25 13.43 -36.78
N GLY A 585 -19.11 14.62 -37.37
CA GLY A 585 -18.65 14.79 -38.76
C GLY A 585 -17.24 14.29 -39.05
N ARG A 586 -16.42 14.06 -38.00
CA ARG A 586 -15.08 13.46 -38.12
C ARG A 586 -15.02 11.97 -37.78
N ASN A 587 -16.17 11.43 -37.37
CA ASN A 587 -16.38 10.01 -37.00
C ASN A 587 -17.52 9.35 -37.80
N PRO A 588 -17.54 9.47 -39.17
CA PRO A 588 -18.67 9.05 -40.00
C PRO A 588 -18.86 7.52 -40.06
N HIS A 589 -17.92 6.74 -39.52
CA HIS A 589 -17.98 5.26 -39.55
C HIS A 589 -18.77 4.69 -38.36
N HIS A 590 -19.23 5.53 -37.46
CA HIS A 590 -20.02 5.11 -36.31
C HIS A 590 -21.52 5.29 -36.60
N ASP A 591 -22.19 4.19 -36.92
CA ASP A 591 -23.63 4.20 -37.28
C ASP A 591 -24.55 4.48 -36.08
N ARG A 592 -24.08 4.28 -34.85
CA ARG A 592 -24.88 4.39 -33.63
C ARG A 592 -24.18 5.19 -32.52
N PRO A 593 -23.74 6.42 -32.77
CA PRO A 593 -22.95 7.18 -31.80
C PRO A 593 -23.69 7.39 -30.46
N ALA A 594 -25.01 7.60 -30.46
CA ALA A 594 -25.80 7.70 -29.25
C ALA A 594 -25.75 6.44 -28.38
N ALA A 595 -25.80 5.26 -28.99
CA ALA A 595 -25.71 4.00 -28.25
C ALA A 595 -24.29 3.73 -27.72
N ASP A 596 -23.28 4.09 -28.52
CA ASP A 596 -21.88 3.96 -28.12
C ASP A 596 -21.56 4.90 -26.95
N MET A 597 -21.98 6.16 -27.00
CA MET A 597 -21.78 7.12 -25.92
C MET A 597 -22.45 6.67 -24.62
N ARG A 598 -23.71 6.18 -24.69
CA ARG A 598 -24.36 5.60 -23.50
C ARG A 598 -23.59 4.42 -22.91
N ARG A 599 -23.10 3.53 -23.75
CA ARG A 599 -22.29 2.38 -23.33
C ARG A 599 -20.96 2.82 -22.70
N ILE A 600 -20.28 3.79 -23.30
CA ILE A 600 -19.01 4.34 -22.81
C ILE A 600 -19.24 5.08 -21.49
N ALA A 601 -20.26 5.94 -21.39
CA ALA A 601 -20.60 6.67 -20.19
C ALA A 601 -20.83 5.74 -18.99
N GLN A 602 -21.62 4.67 -19.20
CA GLN A 602 -21.86 3.65 -18.16
C GLN A 602 -20.58 2.87 -17.80
N ALA A 603 -19.82 2.41 -18.81
CA ALA A 603 -18.62 1.61 -18.59
C ALA A 603 -17.45 2.41 -17.98
N ALA A 604 -17.40 3.72 -18.21
CA ALA A 604 -16.40 4.60 -17.62
C ALA A 604 -16.90 5.30 -16.36
N THR A 605 -18.21 5.27 -16.07
CA THR A 605 -18.84 6.02 -14.96
C THR A 605 -18.56 7.52 -15.11
N VAL A 606 -18.98 8.09 -16.25
CA VAL A 606 -18.85 9.51 -16.55
C VAL A 606 -20.14 10.07 -17.15
N GLU A 607 -20.32 11.36 -17.03
CA GLU A 607 -21.35 12.10 -17.77
C GLU A 607 -20.78 12.58 -19.13
N ILE A 608 -21.54 12.39 -20.18
CA ILE A 608 -21.21 12.84 -21.54
C ILE A 608 -22.30 13.81 -21.98
N VAL A 609 -21.92 14.98 -22.48
CA VAL A 609 -22.85 15.99 -22.94
C VAL A 609 -22.89 16.02 -24.46
N GLY A 610 -24.06 15.86 -25.04
CA GLY A 610 -24.28 15.97 -26.48
C GLY A 610 -24.62 17.40 -26.92
N LEU A 611 -23.95 17.88 -27.96
CA LEU A 611 -24.10 19.23 -28.50
C LEU A 611 -24.63 19.20 -29.94
N ASP A 612 -25.63 20.06 -30.24
CA ASP A 612 -26.21 20.21 -31.58
C ASP A 612 -25.51 21.25 -32.45
N THR A 613 -24.55 21.98 -31.89
CA THR A 613 -23.81 23.04 -32.58
C THR A 613 -22.33 23.01 -32.18
N GLY A 614 -21.46 23.45 -33.07
CA GLY A 614 -20.06 23.69 -32.77
C GLY A 614 -19.74 25.12 -32.33
N ARG A 615 -20.76 25.99 -32.28
CA ARG A 615 -20.61 27.38 -31.84
C ARG A 615 -20.75 27.43 -30.32
N MET A 616 -19.76 27.96 -29.65
CA MET A 616 -19.70 28.13 -28.19
C MET A 616 -20.13 29.56 -27.80
N THR A 617 -20.69 29.69 -26.60
CA THR A 617 -21.05 31.02 -26.04
C THR A 617 -19.86 31.65 -25.29
N THR A 618 -18.98 30.79 -24.80
CA THR A 618 -17.71 31.18 -24.14
C THR A 618 -16.56 30.33 -24.64
N GLY A 619 -15.38 30.94 -24.76
CA GLY A 619 -14.19 30.20 -25.22
C GLY A 619 -14.19 29.87 -26.72
N PRO A 620 -13.30 28.98 -27.18
CA PRO A 620 -13.16 28.61 -28.58
C PRO A 620 -14.31 27.72 -29.09
N ASP A 621 -14.75 27.93 -30.34
CA ASP A 621 -15.67 27.03 -31.03
C ASP A 621 -15.04 25.66 -31.27
N LEU A 622 -15.82 24.58 -31.35
CA LEU A 622 -15.35 23.19 -31.43
C LEU A 622 -14.49 22.85 -32.66
N GLY A 623 -14.49 23.70 -33.66
CA GLY A 623 -13.66 23.59 -34.86
C GLY A 623 -12.31 24.33 -34.78
N SER A 624 -12.07 25.08 -33.69
CA SER A 624 -10.84 25.85 -33.44
C SER A 624 -9.61 24.96 -33.33
N GLU A 625 -8.44 25.50 -33.65
CA GLU A 625 -7.12 24.90 -33.38
C GLU A 625 -6.85 24.69 -31.86
N ASN A 626 -7.55 25.46 -31.02
CA ASN A 626 -7.51 25.23 -29.57
C ASN A 626 -8.17 23.91 -29.11
N HIS A 627 -8.60 23.06 -30.01
CA HIS A 627 -8.96 21.68 -29.80
C HIS A 627 -8.01 20.80 -30.63
N ALA A 628 -7.00 20.24 -30.01
CA ALA A 628 -6.00 19.40 -30.68
C ALA A 628 -6.41 17.92 -30.73
N PRO A 629 -6.04 17.16 -31.77
CA PRO A 629 -6.30 15.73 -31.82
C PRO A 629 -5.44 14.99 -30.81
N VAL A 630 -6.04 14.15 -29.98
CA VAL A 630 -5.32 13.22 -29.12
C VAL A 630 -5.46 11.79 -29.66
N ARG A 631 -4.32 11.09 -29.76
CA ARG A 631 -4.23 9.73 -30.34
C ARG A 631 -3.83 8.74 -29.25
N PRO A 632 -4.24 7.46 -29.35
CA PRO A 632 -3.79 6.42 -28.43
C PRO A 632 -2.28 6.20 -28.58
N PRO A 633 -1.47 6.47 -27.55
CA PRO A 633 -0.03 6.28 -27.62
C PRO A 633 0.38 4.81 -27.36
N GLU A 634 1.44 4.34 -28.01
CA GLU A 634 2.12 3.10 -27.63
C GLU A 634 3.02 3.37 -26.41
N VAL A 635 2.68 2.78 -25.26
CA VAL A 635 3.29 3.11 -23.96
C VAL A 635 4.18 1.98 -23.46
N GLY A 636 5.44 2.28 -23.18
CA GLY A 636 6.37 1.43 -22.45
C GLY A 636 6.52 1.87 -21.00
N LEU A 637 6.46 0.92 -20.07
CA LEU A 637 6.81 1.10 -18.65
C LEU A 637 8.07 0.27 -18.35
N LEU A 638 9.15 0.91 -17.93
CA LEU A 638 10.33 0.17 -17.53
C LEU A 638 10.11 -0.52 -16.18
N VAL A 639 10.58 -1.75 -16.10
CA VAL A 639 10.49 -2.61 -14.93
C VAL A 639 11.79 -3.40 -14.76
N ASP A 640 11.89 -4.16 -13.64
CA ASP A 640 13.10 -4.89 -13.25
C ASP A 640 14.16 -3.98 -12.63
N GLN A 641 15.24 -4.56 -12.08
CA GLN A 641 16.36 -3.78 -11.54
C GLN A 641 16.86 -2.74 -12.55
N PRO A 642 17.10 -1.48 -12.17
CA PRO A 642 17.13 -0.93 -10.80
C PRO A 642 15.83 -0.21 -10.38
N PHE A 643 14.71 -0.42 -11.07
CA PHE A 643 13.43 0.24 -10.80
C PHE A 643 12.72 -0.34 -9.58
N SER A 644 12.04 0.54 -8.85
CA SER A 644 11.21 0.17 -7.71
C SER A 644 10.04 -0.74 -8.13
N THR A 645 9.91 -1.88 -7.48
CA THR A 645 8.76 -2.77 -7.65
C THR A 645 7.45 -2.04 -7.33
N TYR A 646 7.44 -1.26 -6.25
CA TYR A 646 6.24 -0.53 -5.80
C TYR A 646 5.79 0.55 -6.79
N THR A 647 6.68 1.43 -7.21
CA THR A 647 6.34 2.50 -8.15
C THR A 647 5.91 1.92 -9.50
N SER A 648 6.64 0.91 -9.99
CA SER A 648 6.28 0.19 -11.23
C SER A 648 4.89 -0.44 -11.14
N GLY A 649 4.58 -1.06 -10.00
CA GLY A 649 3.29 -1.69 -9.75
C GLY A 649 2.14 -0.69 -9.68
N GLN A 650 2.36 0.45 -9.03
CA GLN A 650 1.36 1.50 -8.90
C GLN A 650 1.02 2.13 -10.26
N ILE A 651 2.02 2.37 -11.12
CA ILE A 651 1.80 2.84 -12.49
C ILE A 651 1.05 1.79 -13.30
N TRP A 652 1.47 0.52 -13.21
CA TRP A 652 0.79 -0.57 -13.90
C TRP A 652 -0.68 -0.65 -13.48
N TYR A 653 -0.98 -0.65 -12.18
CA TYR A 653 -2.35 -0.68 -11.64
C TYR A 653 -3.18 0.52 -12.12
N LEU A 654 -2.61 1.73 -12.09
CA LEU A 654 -3.29 2.94 -12.54
C LEU A 654 -3.77 2.82 -13.98
N PHE A 655 -2.94 2.28 -14.87
CA PHE A 655 -3.32 2.15 -16.28
C PHE A 655 -4.19 0.91 -16.54
N ASP A 656 -3.90 -0.22 -15.94
CA ASP A 656 -4.62 -1.48 -16.17
C ASP A 656 -6.01 -1.48 -15.50
N GLN A 657 -6.09 -1.14 -14.23
CA GLN A 657 -7.33 -1.24 -13.46
C GLN A 657 -8.16 0.06 -13.48
N GLU A 658 -7.52 1.20 -13.28
CA GLU A 658 -8.26 2.45 -13.17
C GLU A 658 -8.53 3.11 -14.51
N THR A 659 -7.53 3.25 -15.36
CA THR A 659 -7.66 3.89 -16.69
C THR A 659 -8.21 2.90 -17.72
N GLN A 660 -7.93 1.61 -17.56
CA GLN A 660 -8.23 0.54 -18.52
C GLN A 660 -7.63 0.82 -19.90
N TYR A 661 -6.36 1.25 -19.87
CA TYR A 661 -5.54 1.52 -21.05
C TYR A 661 -4.30 0.62 -21.03
N PRO A 662 -4.00 -0.12 -22.11
CA PRO A 662 -2.89 -1.05 -22.15
C PRO A 662 -1.54 -0.33 -22.12
N ILE A 663 -0.61 -0.83 -21.30
CA ILE A 663 0.79 -0.42 -21.30
C ILE A 663 1.70 -1.64 -21.39
N THR A 664 2.84 -1.53 -22.04
CA THR A 664 3.81 -2.61 -22.22
C THR A 664 4.90 -2.50 -21.15
N ARG A 665 4.99 -3.51 -20.26
CA ARG A 665 6.05 -3.60 -19.24
C ARG A 665 7.31 -4.15 -19.90
N ILE A 666 8.38 -3.37 -19.85
CA ILE A 666 9.65 -3.67 -20.55
C ILE A 666 10.77 -3.74 -19.51
N ARG A 667 11.50 -4.86 -19.48
CA ARG A 667 12.72 -4.92 -18.66
C ARG A 667 13.76 -3.94 -19.22
N ALA A 668 14.38 -3.15 -18.35
CA ALA A 668 15.38 -2.16 -18.78
C ALA A 668 16.49 -2.80 -19.64
N SER A 669 16.94 -4.00 -19.30
CA SER A 669 17.91 -4.78 -20.07
C SER A 669 17.44 -5.20 -21.47
N ASN A 670 16.15 -5.09 -21.76
CA ASN A 670 15.55 -5.47 -23.04
C ASN A 670 15.27 -4.28 -23.95
N LEU A 671 15.40 -3.06 -23.46
CA LEU A 671 15.25 -1.85 -24.24
C LEU A 671 16.45 -1.70 -25.21
N SER A 672 16.20 -1.38 -26.47
CA SER A 672 17.24 -1.15 -27.47
C SER A 672 16.83 -0.03 -28.41
N GLU A 673 17.81 0.63 -29.03
CA GLU A 673 17.59 1.66 -30.05
C GLU A 673 16.78 1.14 -31.24
N SER A 674 17.11 -0.06 -31.67
CA SER A 674 16.39 -0.72 -32.75
C SER A 674 16.26 -2.21 -32.48
N ALA A 675 15.12 -2.80 -32.85
CA ALA A 675 14.89 -4.24 -32.81
C ALA A 675 15.68 -5.03 -33.87
N THR A 676 16.67 -4.42 -34.53
CA THR A 676 17.50 -5.11 -35.49
C THR A 676 18.39 -6.13 -34.82
N SER A 677 18.04 -7.35 -34.97
CA SER A 677 18.66 -8.49 -34.32
C SER A 677 19.80 -9.07 -35.15
N GLU A 678 20.94 -9.13 -34.58
CA GLU A 678 21.98 -10.08 -35.00
C GLU A 678 21.83 -11.36 -34.12
N GLY A 679 21.41 -12.45 -34.77
CA GLY A 679 21.38 -13.77 -34.16
C GLY A 679 19.98 -14.37 -33.93
N ARG A 680 19.93 -15.72 -33.83
CA ARG A 680 18.72 -16.55 -33.81
C ARG A 680 17.73 -16.24 -32.66
N TYR A 681 18.21 -15.68 -31.57
CA TYR A 681 17.43 -15.38 -30.35
C TYR A 681 17.29 -13.89 -30.04
N ALA A 682 17.86 -13.01 -30.87
CA ALA A 682 17.92 -11.58 -30.61
C ALA A 682 16.56 -10.85 -30.70
N ARG A 683 15.52 -11.51 -31.23
CA ARG A 683 14.16 -10.96 -31.33
C ARG A 683 13.30 -11.19 -30.08
N TYR A 684 13.67 -12.13 -29.22
CA TYR A 684 12.85 -12.44 -28.05
C TYR A 684 13.12 -11.47 -26.90
N GLY A 685 12.09 -10.77 -26.44
CA GLY A 685 12.15 -9.87 -25.32
C GLY A 685 12.81 -8.52 -25.58
N LYS A 686 13.20 -8.18 -26.80
CA LYS A 686 13.72 -6.86 -27.17
C LYS A 686 12.57 -5.91 -27.54
N ALA A 687 12.56 -4.72 -26.94
CA ALA A 687 11.68 -3.63 -27.27
C ALA A 687 12.48 -2.53 -27.97
N SER A 688 11.93 -1.97 -29.05
CA SER A 688 12.52 -0.83 -29.74
C SER A 688 11.90 0.47 -29.25
N LEU A 689 12.71 1.50 -29.00
CA LEU A 689 12.23 2.85 -28.74
C LEU A 689 11.35 3.39 -29.88
N GLN A 690 11.64 2.98 -31.14
CA GLN A 690 10.88 3.41 -32.31
C GLN A 690 9.45 2.88 -32.37
N ASP A 691 9.14 1.84 -31.59
CA ASP A 691 7.78 1.27 -31.49
C ASP A 691 6.97 1.92 -30.36
N LEU A 692 7.53 2.92 -29.66
CA LEU A 692 6.91 3.58 -28.51
C LEU A 692 6.72 5.08 -28.79
N ASP A 693 5.57 5.59 -28.38
CA ASP A 693 5.28 7.03 -28.33
C ASP A 693 5.63 7.61 -26.95
N VAL A 694 5.45 6.81 -25.90
CA VAL A 694 5.71 7.20 -24.51
C VAL A 694 6.55 6.13 -23.81
N LEU A 695 7.60 6.56 -23.11
CA LEU A 695 8.37 5.70 -22.21
C LEU A 695 8.33 6.26 -20.80
N VAL A 696 7.87 5.44 -19.83
CA VAL A 696 7.79 5.79 -18.41
C VAL A 696 8.92 5.12 -17.64
N LEU A 697 9.71 5.94 -16.94
CA LEU A 697 10.75 5.53 -15.99
C LEU A 697 10.22 5.72 -14.57
N PRO A 698 9.83 4.64 -13.88
CA PRO A 698 9.41 4.73 -12.48
C PRO A 698 10.59 5.04 -11.56
N GLY A 699 10.35 5.34 -10.29
CA GLY A 699 11.39 5.54 -9.29
C GLY A 699 12.35 4.35 -9.21
N GLY A 700 13.62 4.62 -8.94
CA GLY A 700 14.66 3.59 -8.84
C GLY A 700 16.02 4.17 -8.45
N TYR A 701 16.93 3.29 -8.02
CA TYR A 701 18.26 3.69 -7.56
C TYR A 701 19.36 3.08 -8.43
N GLY A 702 20.42 3.88 -8.71
CA GLY A 702 21.53 3.42 -9.52
C GLY A 702 21.23 3.32 -11.02
N LEU A 703 20.36 4.18 -11.53
CA LEU A 703 19.94 4.23 -12.94
C LEU A 703 21.11 4.35 -13.92
N ALA A 704 22.19 5.01 -13.53
CA ALA A 704 23.43 5.11 -14.33
C ALA A 704 24.08 3.73 -14.62
N ALA A 705 23.73 2.68 -13.88
CA ALA A 705 24.21 1.32 -14.20
C ALA A 705 23.48 0.70 -15.40
N VAL A 706 22.29 1.20 -15.72
CA VAL A 706 21.46 0.72 -16.85
C VAL A 706 21.54 1.66 -18.04
N PHE A 707 21.63 2.96 -17.77
CA PHE A 707 21.72 4.01 -18.82
C PHE A 707 23.11 4.63 -18.84
N ASP A 708 23.99 4.04 -19.61
CA ASP A 708 25.28 4.66 -19.92
C ASP A 708 25.12 5.86 -20.90
N SER A 709 26.23 6.47 -21.29
CA SER A 709 26.20 7.62 -22.21
C SER A 709 25.62 7.29 -23.59
N THR A 710 25.70 6.04 -24.03
CA THR A 710 25.15 5.60 -25.31
C THR A 710 23.64 5.46 -25.24
N GLN A 711 23.14 4.79 -24.19
CA GLN A 711 21.69 4.66 -23.98
C GLN A 711 21.04 6.02 -23.69
N THR A 712 21.71 6.89 -22.92
CA THR A 712 21.22 8.26 -22.68
C THR A 712 21.18 9.08 -23.99
N ALA A 713 22.14 8.94 -24.86
CA ALA A 713 22.12 9.59 -26.17
C ALA A 713 20.97 9.05 -27.04
N ALA A 714 20.76 7.74 -27.05
CA ALA A 714 19.65 7.11 -27.76
C ALA A 714 18.29 7.60 -27.27
N LEU A 715 18.08 7.70 -25.95
CA LEU A 715 16.87 8.28 -25.37
C LEU A 715 16.68 9.73 -25.81
N ARG A 716 17.74 10.53 -25.81
CA ARG A 716 17.70 11.94 -26.22
C ARG A 716 17.31 12.06 -27.71
N ASP A 717 17.88 11.24 -28.58
CA ASP A 717 17.57 11.25 -29.99
C ASP A 717 16.13 10.80 -30.25
N TRP A 718 15.65 9.77 -29.55
CA TRP A 718 14.27 9.31 -29.63
C TRP A 718 13.29 10.40 -29.19
N VAL A 719 13.58 11.14 -28.09
CA VAL A 719 12.73 12.27 -27.67
C VAL A 719 12.74 13.36 -28.76
N ARG A 720 13.91 13.72 -29.33
CA ARG A 720 13.96 14.71 -30.39
C ARG A 720 13.15 14.34 -31.63
N ASP A 721 13.02 13.05 -31.91
CA ASP A 721 12.25 12.52 -33.03
C ASP A 721 10.72 12.43 -32.73
N GLY A 722 10.25 12.81 -31.52
CA GLY A 722 8.84 12.90 -31.16
C GLY A 722 8.40 12.05 -29.97
N GLY A 723 9.30 11.32 -29.33
CA GLY A 723 8.99 10.51 -28.14
C GLY A 723 8.72 11.35 -26.88
N THR A 724 7.86 10.86 -26.02
CA THR A 724 7.61 11.46 -24.70
C THR A 724 8.25 10.59 -23.61
N LEU A 725 9.21 11.16 -22.88
CA LEU A 725 9.92 10.49 -21.79
C LEU A 725 9.40 10.99 -20.44
N VAL A 726 8.83 10.12 -19.63
CA VAL A 726 8.27 10.45 -18.31
C VAL A 726 9.15 9.89 -17.21
N GLY A 727 9.73 10.73 -16.36
CA GLY A 727 10.47 10.30 -15.17
C GLY A 727 9.72 10.63 -13.89
N THR A 728 9.66 9.65 -12.96
CA THR A 728 9.10 9.87 -11.62
C THR A 728 10.15 9.68 -10.54
N GLU A 729 10.03 10.39 -9.42
CA GLU A 729 10.88 10.24 -8.24
C GLU A 729 12.38 10.37 -8.62
N GLN A 730 13.22 9.39 -8.25
CA GLN A 730 14.65 9.40 -8.58
C GLN A 730 14.93 9.36 -10.10
N SER A 731 14.00 8.83 -10.90
CA SER A 731 14.13 8.87 -12.36
C SER A 731 13.95 10.29 -12.90
N ALA A 732 13.07 11.11 -12.31
CA ALA A 732 12.99 12.53 -12.67
C ALA A 732 14.33 13.25 -12.41
N ARG A 733 14.94 13.01 -11.24
CA ARG A 733 16.27 13.54 -10.94
C ARG A 733 17.36 13.03 -11.90
N PHE A 734 17.29 11.75 -12.31
CA PHE A 734 18.24 11.17 -13.25
C PHE A 734 18.23 11.89 -14.60
N LEU A 735 17.09 12.42 -15.06
CA LEU A 735 16.96 13.11 -16.35
C LEU A 735 17.56 14.53 -16.36
N THR A 736 18.07 15.06 -15.23
CA THR A 736 18.63 16.42 -15.11
C THR A 736 20.07 16.53 -15.60
N ALA A 737 20.53 17.75 -15.80
CA ALA A 737 21.87 18.09 -16.28
C ALA A 737 22.99 17.50 -15.40
N GLY A 738 22.87 17.66 -14.09
CA GLY A 738 23.86 17.21 -13.12
C GLY A 738 23.94 15.69 -12.94
N ALA A 739 22.98 14.91 -13.48
CA ALA A 739 22.93 13.46 -13.38
C ALA A 739 23.26 12.77 -14.69
N SER A 740 22.29 12.60 -15.60
CA SER A 740 22.55 11.98 -16.91
C SER A 740 22.94 12.98 -17.99
N GLY A 741 22.66 14.26 -17.78
CA GLY A 741 22.78 15.31 -18.80
C GLY A 741 21.83 15.10 -19.98
N LEU A 742 20.71 14.39 -19.79
CA LEU A 742 19.71 14.20 -20.84
C LEU A 742 19.04 15.52 -21.20
N THR A 743 18.75 16.35 -20.21
CA THR A 743 18.22 17.72 -20.34
C THR A 743 19.18 18.72 -19.71
N ASP A 744 18.94 20.01 -19.94
CA ASP A 744 19.66 21.12 -19.32
C ASP A 744 18.98 21.62 -18.03
N VAL A 745 17.94 20.92 -17.53
CA VAL A 745 17.26 21.21 -16.25
C VAL A 745 18.18 20.84 -15.11
N GLU A 746 18.33 21.74 -14.14
CA GLU A 746 19.09 21.46 -12.92
C GLU A 746 18.18 20.94 -11.82
N ALA A 747 18.66 19.94 -11.09
CA ALA A 747 18.03 19.53 -9.84
C ALA A 747 18.44 20.50 -8.72
N LEU A 748 17.55 20.77 -7.80
CA LEU A 748 17.86 21.50 -6.59
C LEU A 748 19.03 20.82 -5.84
N GLU A 749 20.11 21.59 -5.60
CA GLU A 749 21.21 21.12 -4.78
C GLU A 749 20.84 21.15 -3.31
N ASP A 750 21.09 20.05 -2.59
CA ASP A 750 20.93 20.01 -1.16
C ASP A 750 22.04 20.85 -0.48
N THR A 751 21.65 22.04 -0.03
CA THR A 751 22.55 22.99 0.64
C THR A 751 22.37 22.99 2.15
N THR A 752 21.49 22.15 2.68
CA THR A 752 21.15 22.13 4.11
C THR A 752 22.33 21.73 4.99
N GLY A 753 23.28 20.98 4.45
CA GLY A 753 24.40 20.45 5.22
C GLY A 753 23.99 19.27 6.11
N SER A 754 24.93 18.45 6.48
CA SER A 754 24.63 17.30 7.35
C SER A 754 24.21 17.80 8.75
N PRO A 755 23.09 17.31 9.30
CA PRO A 755 22.72 17.58 10.69
C PRO A 755 23.72 16.96 11.69
N ILE A 756 24.59 16.06 11.19
CA ILE A 756 25.66 15.44 11.96
C ILE A 756 26.88 16.35 11.95
N GLY A 757 27.03 17.18 12.97
CA GLY A 757 28.22 17.99 13.19
C GLY A 757 29.43 17.17 13.69
N PRO A 758 30.65 17.72 13.66
CA PRO A 758 31.85 17.03 14.10
C PRO A 758 31.83 16.60 15.58
N TYR A 759 30.98 17.21 16.36
CA TYR A 759 30.82 16.97 17.82
C TYR A 759 29.49 16.27 18.15
N THR A 760 28.70 15.85 17.16
CA THR A 760 27.48 15.07 17.40
C THR A 760 27.87 13.75 18.10
N PRO A 761 27.32 13.45 19.29
CA PRO A 761 27.61 12.19 19.99
C PRO A 761 27.31 11.00 19.08
N TYR A 762 28.14 9.94 19.17
CA TYR A 762 27.97 8.77 18.31
C TYR A 762 26.56 8.17 18.40
N ALA A 763 26.03 8.05 19.62
CA ALA A 763 24.70 7.51 19.88
C ALA A 763 23.51 8.38 19.36
N ALA A 764 23.78 9.65 19.02
CA ALA A 764 22.75 10.57 18.51
C ALA A 764 22.85 10.82 17.00
N ARG A 765 23.75 10.12 16.30
CA ARG A 765 23.99 10.40 14.88
C ARG A 765 22.83 9.95 13.99
N ASP A 766 22.33 8.76 14.26
CA ASP A 766 21.23 8.18 13.46
C ASP A 766 19.94 8.98 13.66
N ASP A 767 19.61 9.36 14.90
CA ASP A 767 18.47 10.23 15.18
C ASP A 767 18.63 11.61 14.52
N SER A 768 19.84 12.19 14.58
CA SER A 768 20.12 13.47 13.94
C SER A 768 19.97 13.40 12.40
N ALA A 769 20.39 12.31 11.78
CA ALA A 769 20.20 12.08 10.35
C ALA A 769 18.70 11.91 10.01
N GLY A 770 17.96 11.18 10.84
CA GLY A 770 16.52 10.97 10.66
C GLY A 770 15.72 12.28 10.75
N LEU A 771 16.15 13.23 11.57
CA LEU A 771 15.48 14.53 11.70
C LEU A 771 15.62 15.44 10.47
N ASP A 772 16.59 15.18 9.60
CA ASP A 772 16.78 15.93 8.34
C ASP A 772 16.01 15.32 7.17
N TYR A 773 15.51 14.12 7.32
CA TYR A 773 14.72 13.46 6.28
C TYR A 773 13.24 13.86 6.38
N ILE A 774 12.58 14.05 5.24
CA ILE A 774 11.12 14.22 5.15
C ILE A 774 10.48 12.84 4.97
N PRO A 775 9.84 12.28 5.98
CA PRO A 775 9.24 10.95 5.91
C PRO A 775 7.79 11.03 5.41
N GLY A 776 7.59 11.45 4.16
CA GLY A 776 6.25 11.59 3.58
C GLY A 776 5.41 12.68 4.26
N ALA A 777 5.66 13.95 3.91
CA ALA A 777 4.85 15.10 4.32
C ALA A 777 3.95 15.60 3.20
N ALA A 778 2.77 16.11 3.53
CA ALA A 778 1.89 16.78 2.58
C ALA A 778 2.34 18.23 2.40
N LEU A 779 2.90 18.54 1.24
CA LEU A 779 3.33 19.88 0.88
C LEU A 779 2.35 20.53 -0.11
N ARG A 780 2.11 21.83 0.07
CA ARG A 780 1.21 22.59 -0.80
C ARG A 780 1.89 22.93 -2.12
N GLY A 781 1.26 22.55 -3.23
CA GLY A 781 1.66 22.91 -4.58
C GLY A 781 0.66 23.85 -5.24
N THR A 782 1.19 24.81 -5.99
CA THR A 782 0.45 25.64 -6.94
C THR A 782 0.60 25.04 -8.33
N LEU A 783 -0.49 24.94 -9.08
CA LEU A 783 -0.53 24.41 -10.43
C LEU A 783 -0.81 25.51 -11.45
N ASP A 784 -0.15 25.45 -12.59
CA ASP A 784 -0.57 26.15 -13.79
C ASP A 784 -1.69 25.35 -14.48
N ALA A 785 -2.93 25.70 -14.23
CA ALA A 785 -4.11 25.03 -14.80
C ALA A 785 -4.20 25.16 -16.35
N THR A 786 -3.33 25.95 -16.96
CA THR A 786 -3.24 26.08 -18.44
C THR A 786 -2.23 25.11 -19.04
N HIS A 787 -1.39 24.46 -18.23
CA HIS A 787 -0.43 23.46 -18.65
C HIS A 787 -1.10 22.09 -18.79
N PRO A 788 -0.88 21.34 -19.92
CA PRO A 788 -1.52 20.04 -20.15
C PRO A 788 -1.35 19.04 -19.01
N LEU A 789 -0.21 19.05 -18.33
CA LEU A 789 0.07 18.16 -17.20
C LEU A 789 -0.84 18.40 -15.99
N ALA A 790 -1.41 19.62 -15.85
CA ALA A 790 -2.27 20.02 -14.75
C ALA A 790 -3.77 19.98 -15.09
N TYR A 791 -4.16 19.63 -16.32
CA TYR A 791 -5.58 19.60 -16.72
C TYR A 791 -6.41 18.69 -15.81
N GLY A 792 -7.57 19.18 -15.41
CA GLY A 792 -8.50 18.48 -14.51
C GLY A 792 -8.13 18.49 -13.03
N LEU A 793 -7.10 19.25 -12.62
CA LEU A 793 -6.63 19.32 -11.22
C LEU A 793 -6.95 20.67 -10.53
N GLY A 794 -7.30 21.71 -11.32
CA GLY A 794 -7.45 23.07 -10.80
C GLY A 794 -6.10 23.76 -10.56
N ASP A 795 -6.05 24.70 -9.61
CA ASP A 795 -4.90 25.59 -9.37
C ASP A 795 -3.98 25.15 -8.22
N ARG A 796 -4.31 24.04 -7.55
CA ARG A 796 -3.57 23.56 -6.38
C ARG A 796 -3.63 22.06 -6.20
N VAL A 797 -2.64 21.53 -5.48
CA VAL A 797 -2.56 20.11 -5.12
C VAL A 797 -1.74 19.98 -3.83
N TYR A 798 -1.87 18.83 -3.16
CA TYR A 798 -0.96 18.43 -2.10
C TYR A 798 -0.04 17.33 -2.64
N SER A 799 1.27 17.61 -2.71
CA SER A 799 2.26 16.58 -3.02
C SER A 799 2.62 15.82 -1.75
N LEU A 800 2.72 14.50 -1.85
CA LEU A 800 3.29 13.67 -0.80
C LEU A 800 4.79 13.57 -1.06
N THR A 801 5.57 14.31 -0.30
CA THR A 801 6.99 14.52 -0.56
C THR A 801 7.85 13.72 0.40
N TYR A 802 8.81 12.98 -0.18
CA TYR A 802 9.87 12.26 0.52
C TYR A 802 11.24 12.88 0.17
N GLY A 803 11.98 13.30 1.21
CA GLY A 803 13.28 13.96 1.02
C GLY A 803 13.14 15.38 0.45
N THR A 804 14.20 15.90 -0.16
CA THR A 804 14.36 17.30 -0.59
C THR A 804 14.57 17.45 -2.11
N THR A 805 14.18 16.46 -2.89
CA THR A 805 14.31 16.54 -4.35
C THR A 805 13.31 17.55 -4.94
N ALA A 806 13.80 18.46 -5.76
CA ALA A 806 13.01 19.40 -6.56
C ALA A 806 13.83 19.84 -7.80
N LEU A 807 13.25 20.65 -8.67
CA LEU A 807 13.91 21.17 -9.85
C LEU A 807 14.05 22.69 -9.75
N GLU A 808 15.19 23.21 -10.18
CA GLU A 808 15.42 24.65 -10.30
C GLU A 808 14.51 25.25 -11.37
N PRO A 809 13.77 26.33 -11.07
CA PRO A 809 13.00 27.03 -12.09
C PRO A 809 13.92 27.60 -13.18
N SER A 810 13.62 27.32 -14.44
CA SER A 810 14.38 27.84 -15.58
C SER A 810 13.45 28.19 -16.74
N ALA A 811 13.97 28.94 -17.73
CA ALA A 811 13.20 29.29 -18.91
C ALA A 811 12.88 28.07 -19.82
N ASP A 812 13.71 27.06 -19.75
CA ASP A 812 13.58 25.84 -20.58
C ASP A 812 12.63 24.81 -19.93
N LEU A 813 12.35 24.95 -18.62
CA LEU A 813 11.42 24.10 -17.88
C LEU A 813 10.02 24.76 -17.84
N GLN A 814 9.08 24.23 -18.59
CA GLN A 814 7.67 24.61 -18.49
C GLN A 814 7.10 24.05 -17.19
N THR A 815 7.02 24.88 -16.16
CA THR A 815 6.58 24.49 -14.83
C THR A 815 5.07 24.30 -14.81
N ALA A 816 4.62 23.06 -14.62
CA ALA A 816 3.21 22.72 -14.39
C ALA A 816 2.81 22.83 -12.91
N GLY A 817 3.75 22.55 -12.00
CA GLY A 817 3.53 22.61 -10.56
C GLY A 817 4.79 22.99 -9.78
N HIS A 818 4.64 23.91 -8.82
CA HIS A 818 5.70 24.31 -7.91
C HIS A 818 5.20 24.35 -6.47
N TYR A 819 6.09 24.14 -5.52
CA TYR A 819 5.80 24.32 -4.10
C TYR A 819 5.51 25.81 -3.81
N VAL A 820 4.58 26.08 -2.89
CA VAL A 820 4.27 27.47 -2.53
C VAL A 820 5.54 28.18 -2.04
N PRO A 821 5.77 29.46 -2.41
CA PRO A 821 7.03 30.16 -2.09
C PRO A 821 7.22 30.49 -0.60
N ASP A 822 6.13 30.50 0.18
CA ASP A 822 6.16 30.74 1.61
C ASP A 822 6.45 29.44 2.36
N ALA A 823 7.65 29.29 2.88
CA ALA A 823 8.10 28.11 3.61
C ALA A 823 7.26 27.81 4.88
N GLU A 824 6.73 28.86 5.54
CA GLU A 824 5.86 28.68 6.72
C GLU A 824 4.49 28.10 6.32
N ALA A 825 4.01 28.45 5.13
CA ALA A 825 2.75 27.97 4.59
C ALA A 825 2.89 26.65 3.80
N LEU A 826 4.11 26.23 3.46
CA LEU A 826 4.36 25.11 2.55
C LEU A 826 3.84 23.79 3.11
N ARG A 827 4.09 23.50 4.39
CA ARG A 827 3.65 22.25 5.02
C ARG A 827 2.14 22.28 5.35
N ALA A 828 1.40 21.37 4.80
CA ALA A 828 -0.01 21.17 5.12
C ALA A 828 -0.22 20.16 6.26
N SER A 829 0.59 19.08 6.29
CA SER A 829 0.52 18.03 7.31
C SER A 829 1.81 17.19 7.30
N GLY A 830 2.09 16.50 8.38
CA GLY A 830 3.27 15.63 8.54
C GLY A 830 4.51 16.37 9.01
N TYR A 831 5.67 15.70 8.97
CA TYR A 831 6.95 16.22 9.43
C TYR A 831 7.83 16.68 8.25
N ALA A 832 8.32 17.90 8.36
CA ALA A 832 9.44 18.41 7.58
C ALA A 832 10.15 19.49 8.41
N SER A 833 11.49 19.48 8.44
CA SER A 833 12.25 20.49 9.14
C SER A 833 12.06 21.86 8.49
N GLN A 834 12.18 22.93 9.29
CA GLN A 834 12.07 24.29 8.75
C GLN A 834 13.14 24.58 7.68
N GLN A 835 14.30 23.96 7.80
CA GLN A 835 15.40 24.07 6.85
C GLN A 835 15.01 23.44 5.50
N ASN A 836 14.44 22.23 5.51
CA ASN A 836 13.98 21.56 4.32
C ASN A 836 12.82 22.30 3.64
N LEU A 837 11.89 22.87 4.43
CA LEU A 837 10.81 23.70 3.91
C LEU A 837 11.33 24.97 3.22
N GLN A 838 12.35 25.63 3.80
CA GLN A 838 12.99 26.79 3.20
C GLN A 838 13.69 26.45 1.88
N GLN A 839 14.30 25.27 1.80
CA GLN A 839 14.96 24.78 0.60
C GLN A 839 13.97 24.48 -0.51
N LEU A 840 12.87 23.80 -0.21
CA LEU A 840 11.87 23.39 -1.20
C LEU A 840 10.96 24.53 -1.68
N ALA A 841 10.77 25.57 -0.88
CA ALA A 841 9.82 26.65 -1.15
C ALA A 841 10.08 27.31 -2.51
N GLY A 842 9.07 27.38 -3.38
CA GLY A 842 9.12 27.99 -4.71
C GLY A 842 9.74 27.13 -5.80
N HIS A 843 10.30 25.95 -5.50
CA HIS A 843 10.90 25.07 -6.49
C HIS A 843 9.87 24.20 -7.21
N THR A 844 10.22 23.73 -8.42
CA THR A 844 9.32 22.94 -9.28
C THR A 844 9.31 21.46 -8.87
N PHE A 845 8.11 20.88 -8.71
CA PHE A 845 7.94 19.44 -8.49
C PHE A 845 7.35 18.71 -9.71
N ALA A 846 6.77 19.45 -10.66
CA ALA A 846 6.23 18.87 -11.90
C ALA A 846 6.38 19.87 -13.08
N GLY A 847 6.83 19.38 -14.22
CA GLY A 847 7.01 20.23 -15.40
C GLY A 847 7.43 19.43 -16.62
N THR A 848 7.59 20.14 -17.74
CA THR A 848 7.99 19.55 -19.03
C THR A 848 9.08 20.35 -19.69
N VAL A 849 9.88 19.67 -20.52
CA VAL A 849 10.87 20.27 -21.42
C VAL A 849 10.59 19.79 -22.83
N GLU A 850 10.41 20.72 -23.75
CA GLU A 850 10.34 20.39 -25.17
C GLU A 850 11.74 20.10 -25.71
N MET A 851 11.87 19.01 -26.47
CA MET A 851 13.15 18.60 -27.06
C MET A 851 12.94 18.10 -28.50
N GLY A 852 13.20 18.95 -29.48
CA GLY A 852 12.89 18.62 -30.86
C GLY A 852 11.38 18.54 -31.11
N ALA A 853 10.89 17.39 -31.57
CA ALA A 853 9.47 17.12 -31.76
C ALA A 853 8.81 16.41 -30.59
N GLY A 854 9.54 16.09 -29.53
CA GLY A 854 9.06 15.39 -28.36
C GLY A 854 9.28 16.14 -27.05
N SER A 855 9.04 15.47 -25.94
CA SER A 855 9.09 16.10 -24.63
C SER A 855 9.62 15.18 -23.52
N VAL A 856 10.19 15.80 -22.48
CA VAL A 856 10.55 15.15 -21.23
C VAL A 856 9.63 15.66 -20.12
N VAL A 857 9.00 14.76 -19.40
CA VAL A 857 8.09 15.04 -18.28
C VAL A 857 8.77 14.69 -16.97
N PHE A 858 8.75 15.61 -16.03
CA PHE A 858 9.29 15.44 -14.70
C PHE A 858 8.16 15.41 -13.69
N LEU A 859 8.09 14.33 -12.89
CA LEU A 859 7.22 14.18 -11.71
C LEU A 859 8.13 13.81 -10.53
N VAL A 860 8.55 14.81 -9.77
CA VAL A 860 9.57 14.62 -8.72
C VAL A 860 9.07 13.75 -7.58
N ASP A 861 7.82 13.88 -7.21
CA ASP A 861 7.15 13.01 -6.24
C ASP A 861 6.36 11.90 -6.96
N ASN A 862 5.92 10.89 -6.21
CA ASN A 862 5.02 9.86 -6.71
C ASN A 862 3.56 10.38 -6.68
N PRO A 863 2.93 10.71 -7.81
CA PRO A 863 1.63 11.37 -7.81
C PRO A 863 0.45 10.43 -7.49
N HIS A 864 0.68 9.14 -7.37
CA HIS A 864 -0.34 8.11 -7.11
C HIS A 864 0.09 7.12 -6.02
N TYR A 865 0.84 7.60 -5.03
CA TYR A 865 1.48 6.80 -4.00
C TYR A 865 0.51 5.85 -3.32
N ARG A 866 0.81 4.55 -3.38
CA ARG A 866 -0.02 3.44 -2.86
C ARG A 866 -1.49 3.50 -3.29
N MET A 867 -1.81 4.22 -4.37
CA MET A 867 -3.15 4.48 -4.88
C MET A 867 -4.14 5.12 -3.89
N PHE A 868 -3.70 5.54 -2.70
CA PHE A 868 -4.53 6.34 -1.79
C PHE A 868 -4.23 7.84 -1.89
N TRP A 869 -3.01 8.24 -2.27
CA TRP A 869 -2.70 9.64 -2.55
C TRP A 869 -3.21 9.99 -3.94
N ARG A 870 -4.48 10.36 -4.02
CA ARG A 870 -5.22 10.43 -5.28
C ARG A 870 -5.23 11.82 -5.94
N GLY A 871 -5.07 12.87 -5.16
CA GLY A 871 -5.14 14.25 -5.65
C GLY A 871 -4.29 14.49 -6.89
N PRO A 872 -2.97 14.24 -6.87
CA PRO A 872 -2.09 14.47 -8.01
C PRO A 872 -2.08 13.33 -9.05
N SER A 873 -2.78 12.22 -8.86
CA SER A 873 -2.68 11.03 -9.73
C SER A 873 -2.99 11.31 -11.21
N ARG A 874 -3.84 12.31 -11.49
CA ARG A 874 -4.17 12.76 -12.83
C ARG A 874 -2.94 13.23 -13.62
N MET A 875 -1.88 13.72 -12.95
CA MET A 875 -0.65 14.15 -13.64
C MET A 875 -0.01 13.02 -14.43
N MET A 876 0.04 11.81 -13.87
CA MET A 876 0.57 10.64 -14.60
C MET A 876 -0.30 10.27 -15.80
N GLN A 877 -1.62 10.32 -15.66
CA GLN A 877 -2.53 10.07 -16.77
C GLN A 877 -2.39 11.15 -17.85
N ASN A 878 -2.25 12.42 -17.47
CA ASN A 878 -2.02 13.52 -18.39
C ASN A 878 -0.67 13.38 -19.12
N ALA A 879 0.41 13.04 -18.39
CA ALA A 879 1.73 12.83 -18.96
C ALA A 879 1.73 11.78 -20.08
N VAL A 880 0.93 10.73 -19.93
CA VAL A 880 0.87 9.62 -20.89
C VAL A 880 -0.17 9.85 -21.99
N MET A 881 -1.36 10.39 -21.64
CA MET A 881 -2.51 10.40 -22.56
C MET A 881 -2.74 11.75 -23.27
N LEU A 882 -2.29 12.87 -22.69
CA LEU A 882 -2.53 14.20 -23.23
C LEU A 882 -1.26 14.90 -23.71
N VAL A 883 -0.18 14.87 -22.92
CA VAL A 883 1.09 15.56 -23.25
C VAL A 883 1.59 15.21 -24.65
N PRO A 884 1.59 13.93 -25.10
CA PRO A 884 2.09 13.56 -26.44
C PRO A 884 1.36 14.22 -27.62
N GLY A 885 0.18 14.77 -27.42
CA GLY A 885 -0.63 15.41 -28.48
C GLY A 885 -0.93 16.88 -28.25
N LEU A 886 -0.53 17.44 -27.10
CA LEU A 886 -0.90 18.81 -26.73
C LEU A 886 0.30 19.75 -26.54
N LEU A 887 1.52 19.24 -26.50
CA LEU A 887 2.76 20.03 -26.40
C LEU A 887 3.48 20.15 -27.77
N GLU A 888 2.76 20.06 -28.89
CA GLU A 888 3.32 20.31 -30.24
C GLU A 888 3.46 21.80 -30.54
#